data_065b9944ee18bcff3bc970fa8564b099
#
_entry.id   065b9944ee18bcff3bc970fa8564b099
#
_cell.length_a   1.000
_cell.length_b   1.000
_cell.length_c   1.000
_cell.angle_alpha   90.00
_cell.angle_beta   90.00
_cell.angle_gamma   90.00
#
_symmetry.space_group_name_H-M   'P 1'
#
loop_
_entity.id
_entity.type
_entity.pdbx_description
1 polymer ?
#
loop_
_entity_poly.entity_id
_entity_poly.type
_entity_poly.pdbx_seq_one_letter_code
_entity_poly.pdbx_strand_id
1 'polypeptide(L)'
;MPTLQYDGLITIATGSSRRSASWKTKEMLWSEFVDKLGRVTRTQETQQEYFRMPKEERDNAKDVGGFVGGTLKGGRRKIDAVLQRRLITLDMDSITAGEDPWPTVELILGCAAVLYSTHSHTAKAPRLRLVLPLSRPVSPEEYEAIARRIAGDIGIDMCDDTTYEPHRLMYWASASSDGEFRYEVQDGPWLDADEQLARYADWKDPTQWPVSSRKSGTIRRLADKQGDPTAKDGIVGAFCRTYSVEDAIEAFLPDVYIKGENGRYTYKGGSTSGGLVIYEDGRFAYSHHSTDPTCGKLCNAFDLVRIHMFGKDDEGKPANTAANNLPSYKNMCKWIETNCERVMKELQSKQLDYIVQLFGEGDEAPDMNWVSQLEVNPKTGHAATTVENIRIIVKNDPRFKGTFYWDEFMERPMVCGDLPWRKADAKPRSWDDTDDAGVHNVLEKDYKIDSMPKTREGVDLALADITRHPVREYLQSLIWDGEKRCETLFIDYLGAEDSRYTRTVTRKALIGAAARILSPGCKHDHMLVLIGPQGCRKSTTLKKLGKEWFSDSLYTMSGKDAYEQLQGFWIIELSEMAATRKAEVEQIKQFVSKQEDNYRAAYARRTQCHPRQCAFFGTTNDEEFLRDPTGARRFWPVVVTDAGKTLGDKLTASIVDQIWAEAVTYYEAGEIWYLDGAVEEMARKVQADHTEANGKLGLIENFLEVLLPEGWDDWDLEKRLMFWSGGFGEERNGTVPRTKVCALEVWQELFKGDPKSYSQTQAREIIGLLRMIPGWRLSTSVNCGAIYGRQRGFVKEV
;
A
#
# COMPACT_ATOMS: atom_id res chain seq x y z
N MET A 1 69.63 1.61 42.69
CA MET A 1 69.44 1.04 41.32
C MET A 1 70.19 -0.28 41.32
N PRO A 2 69.67 -1.36 40.80
CA PRO A 2 70.44 -2.57 40.62
C PRO A 2 71.56 -2.29 39.62
N THR A 3 72.78 -2.71 39.94
CA THR A 3 73.90 -2.62 39.00
C THR A 3 73.77 -3.79 38.06
N LEU A 4 73.22 -3.50 36.85
CA LEU A 4 73.07 -4.52 35.80
C LEU A 4 74.33 -4.49 34.91
N GLN A 5 74.77 -5.68 34.57
CA GLN A 5 75.95 -5.86 33.65
C GLN A 5 75.52 -5.53 32.20
N TYR A 6 74.29 -5.89 31.82
CA TYR A 6 73.70 -5.65 30.51
C TYR A 6 72.69 -4.48 30.54
N ASP A 7 73.15 -3.26 30.51
CA ASP A 7 72.37 -2.04 30.55
C ASP A 7 72.45 -1.27 29.22
N GLY A 8 71.45 -0.49 28.87
CA GLY A 8 71.36 0.24 27.62
C GLY A 8 70.10 1.11 27.56
N LEU A 9 70.02 1.95 26.50
CA LEU A 9 68.89 2.83 26.32
C LEU A 9 67.68 2.07 25.71
N ILE A 10 66.53 2.22 26.34
CA ILE A 10 65.23 1.80 25.85
C ILE A 10 64.36 3.01 25.57
N THR A 11 63.47 2.87 24.57
CA THR A 11 62.47 3.87 24.24
C THR A 11 61.05 3.35 24.50
N ILE A 12 60.30 4.05 25.32
CA ILE A 12 58.90 3.68 25.67
C ILE A 12 57.98 4.89 25.45
N ALA A 13 56.70 4.63 25.26
CA ALA A 13 55.66 5.68 25.33
C ALA A 13 54.94 5.57 26.69
N THR A 14 54.81 6.69 27.40
CA THR A 14 54.24 6.70 28.77
C THR A 14 52.99 7.55 28.84
N GLY A 15 51.99 7.14 29.59
CA GLY A 15 50.77 7.86 29.87
C GLY A 15 50.45 7.90 31.37
N SER A 16 49.84 8.98 31.83
CA SER A 16 49.45 9.14 33.26
C SER A 16 48.18 8.34 33.64
N SER A 17 47.42 7.86 32.67
CA SER A 17 46.21 7.06 32.82
C SER A 17 45.96 6.25 31.53
N ARG A 18 45.20 5.17 31.66
CA ARG A 18 44.70 4.38 30.53
C ARG A 18 43.87 5.22 29.55
N ARG A 19 43.29 6.30 30.03
CA ARG A 19 42.47 7.25 29.25
C ARG A 19 43.26 8.42 28.66
N SER A 20 44.59 8.48 28.84
CA SER A 20 45.42 9.58 28.32
C SER A 20 45.24 9.74 26.81
N ALA A 21 44.88 10.94 26.38
CA ALA A 21 44.73 11.28 24.97
C ALA A 21 46.09 11.45 24.26
N SER A 22 47.16 11.73 25.04
CA SER A 22 48.54 11.92 24.53
C SER A 22 49.52 11.12 25.34
N TRP A 23 50.38 10.33 24.65
CA TRP A 23 51.44 9.51 25.21
C TRP A 23 52.78 10.11 24.87
N LYS A 24 53.65 10.30 25.88
CA LYS A 24 54.95 10.93 25.68
C LYS A 24 56.04 9.87 25.49
N THR A 25 56.75 9.97 24.39
CA THR A 25 57.93 9.14 24.19
C THR A 25 59.01 9.55 25.22
N LYS A 26 59.60 8.56 25.85
CA LYS A 26 60.66 8.71 26.83
C LYS A 26 61.78 7.71 26.55
N GLU A 27 63.01 8.21 26.58
CA GLU A 27 64.23 7.37 26.59
C GLU A 27 64.74 7.28 28.06
N MET A 28 65.15 6.09 28.42
CA MET A 28 65.74 5.83 29.76
C MET A 28 66.61 4.58 29.69
N LEU A 29 67.47 4.42 30.70
CA LEU A 29 68.26 3.20 30.80
C LEU A 29 67.38 2.03 31.22
N TRP A 30 67.71 0.81 30.78
CA TRP A 30 67.02 -0.42 31.20
C TRP A 30 67.05 -0.59 32.71
N SER A 31 68.18 -0.30 33.35
CA SER A 31 68.34 -0.28 34.80
C SER A 31 67.39 0.66 35.52
N GLU A 32 67.17 1.89 34.99
CA GLU A 32 66.19 2.86 35.49
C GLU A 32 64.75 2.36 35.39
N PHE A 33 64.45 1.69 34.23
CA PHE A 33 63.12 1.12 33.99
C PHE A 33 62.82 -0.05 34.94
N VAL A 34 63.75 -0.95 35.14
CA VAL A 34 63.70 -2.07 36.05
C VAL A 34 63.47 -1.57 37.49
N ASP A 35 64.31 -0.57 37.94
CA ASP A 35 64.17 0.03 39.27
C ASP A 35 62.78 0.70 39.43
N LYS A 36 62.28 1.32 38.42
CA LYS A 36 60.94 1.90 38.43
C LYS A 36 59.83 0.85 38.58
N LEU A 37 59.92 -0.32 37.93
CA LEU A 37 58.97 -1.41 38.09
C LEU A 37 59.05 -2.06 39.47
N GLY A 38 60.20 -2.07 40.14
CA GLY A 38 60.38 -2.53 41.48
C GLY A 38 59.75 -1.63 42.56
N ARG A 39 59.41 -0.38 42.21
CA ARG A 39 58.73 0.58 43.12
C ARG A 39 57.24 0.49 42.98
N VAL A 40 56.62 -0.34 43.78
CA VAL A 40 55.16 -0.57 43.78
C VAL A 40 54.42 0.67 44.30
N THR A 41 53.39 1.12 43.58
CA THR A 41 52.46 2.13 44.09
C THR A 41 51.38 1.45 44.93
N ARG A 42 51.33 1.77 46.23
CA ARG A 42 50.26 1.27 47.10
C ARG A 42 49.04 2.18 46.98
N THR A 43 47.87 1.57 46.70
CA THR A 43 46.61 2.29 46.68
C THR A 43 45.94 2.27 48.06
N GLN A 44 44.82 2.94 48.24
CA GLN A 44 44.23 3.13 49.57
C GLN A 44 43.34 1.97 50.01
N GLU A 45 42.69 1.29 49.07
CA GLU A 45 41.82 0.15 49.37
C GLU A 45 42.58 -1.09 49.77
N THR A 46 41.97 -1.94 50.57
CA THR A 46 42.43 -3.29 50.86
C THR A 46 42.16 -4.21 49.66
N GLN A 47 42.88 -5.33 49.60
CA GLN A 47 42.71 -6.34 48.57
C GLN A 47 41.28 -6.89 48.57
N GLN A 48 40.66 -7.06 49.75
CA GLN A 48 39.30 -7.52 49.91
C GLN A 48 38.30 -6.49 49.37
N GLU A 49 38.47 -5.22 49.63
CA GLU A 49 37.65 -4.14 49.10
C GLU A 49 37.78 -4.06 47.60
N TYR A 50 39.01 -4.12 47.05
CA TYR A 50 39.25 -4.11 45.59
C TYR A 50 38.47 -5.22 44.85
N PHE A 51 38.46 -6.45 45.37
CA PHE A 51 37.75 -7.54 44.73
C PHE A 51 36.21 -7.42 44.84
N ARG A 52 35.69 -6.64 45.78
CA ARG A 52 34.25 -6.34 45.88
C ARG A 52 33.79 -5.20 44.99
N MET A 53 34.70 -4.35 44.51
CA MET A 53 34.38 -3.22 43.61
C MET A 53 33.82 -3.67 42.30
N PRO A 54 32.86 -2.91 41.68
CA PRO A 54 32.49 -3.07 40.30
C PRO A 54 33.70 -2.96 39.34
N LYS A 55 33.60 -3.57 38.16
CA LYS A 55 34.72 -3.63 37.23
C LYS A 55 35.31 -2.25 36.89
N GLU A 56 34.50 -1.23 36.72
CA GLU A 56 34.95 0.14 36.40
C GLU A 56 35.74 0.78 37.54
N GLU A 57 35.32 0.58 38.75
CA GLU A 57 36.03 1.07 39.95
C GLU A 57 37.35 0.36 40.13
N ARG A 58 37.43 -0.95 39.94
CA ARG A 58 38.68 -1.74 39.92
C ARG A 58 39.62 -1.25 38.80
N ASP A 59 39.08 -0.96 37.64
CA ASP A 59 39.87 -0.47 36.52
C ASP A 59 40.41 0.94 36.78
N ASN A 60 39.74 1.76 37.57
CA ASN A 60 40.21 3.07 38.01
C ASN A 60 41.23 2.95 39.17
N ALA A 61 41.03 2.08 40.15
CA ALA A 61 41.95 1.89 41.30
C ALA A 61 43.34 1.45 40.85
N LYS A 62 43.45 0.51 39.90
CA LYS A 62 44.74 0.05 39.33
C LYS A 62 45.38 1.00 38.35
N ASP A 63 44.69 2.10 37.95
CA ASP A 63 45.19 3.03 36.89
C ASP A 63 46.14 4.06 37.46
N VAL A 64 47.36 3.63 37.77
CA VAL A 64 48.50 4.45 38.22
C VAL A 64 49.33 4.96 37.02
N GLY A 65 48.73 4.98 35.83
CA GLY A 65 49.43 5.20 34.59
C GLY A 65 50.18 3.98 34.07
N GLY A 66 50.86 4.10 32.94
CA GLY A 66 51.51 2.96 32.34
C GLY A 66 52.38 3.32 31.11
N PHE A 67 52.79 2.25 30.44
CA PHE A 67 53.66 2.41 29.27
C PHE A 67 53.27 1.48 28.13
N VAL A 68 53.67 1.82 26.94
CA VAL A 68 53.80 0.94 25.78
C VAL A 68 55.29 0.77 25.47
N GLY A 69 55.76 -0.45 25.34
CA GLY A 69 57.21 -0.76 25.19
C GLY A 69 57.77 -0.38 23.81
N GLY A 70 57.49 0.82 23.32
CA GLY A 70 57.95 1.31 22.04
C GLY A 70 57.49 2.75 21.76
N THR A 71 57.49 3.19 20.50
CA THR A 71 57.14 4.55 20.05
C THR A 71 55.82 4.60 19.33
N LEU A 72 55.10 5.71 19.52
CA LEU A 72 53.76 5.92 18.94
C LEU A 72 53.73 7.15 18.03
N LYS A 73 53.15 7.04 16.84
CA LYS A 73 52.94 8.14 15.90
C LYS A 73 51.96 9.19 16.49
N GLY A 74 52.43 10.45 16.54
CA GLY A 74 51.61 11.52 17.11
C GLY A 74 51.19 11.36 18.56
N GLY A 75 51.87 10.48 19.34
CA GLY A 75 51.57 10.21 20.75
C GLY A 75 50.17 9.60 20.96
N ARG A 76 49.59 8.92 20.00
CA ARG A 76 48.27 8.27 20.14
C ARG A 76 48.40 6.77 20.30
N ARG A 77 47.80 6.18 21.34
CA ARG A 77 47.79 4.74 21.58
C ARG A 77 46.68 4.08 20.79
N LYS A 78 46.93 3.78 19.53
CA LYS A 78 46.04 3.03 18.61
C LYS A 78 46.88 1.97 17.88
N ILE A 79 46.18 0.95 17.35
CA ILE A 79 46.83 -0.17 16.65
C ILE A 79 47.66 0.29 15.45
N ASP A 80 47.20 1.26 14.68
CA ASP A 80 47.78 1.84 13.50
C ASP A 80 48.83 2.94 13.79
N ALA A 81 49.01 3.23 15.06
CA ALA A 81 49.90 4.31 15.49
C ALA A 81 51.25 3.81 16.09
N VAL A 82 51.42 2.51 16.23
CA VAL A 82 52.71 1.95 16.73
C VAL A 82 53.75 2.01 15.63
N LEU A 83 54.85 2.73 15.88
CA LEU A 83 55.95 2.83 14.93
C LEU A 83 56.95 1.69 15.09
N GLN A 84 57.32 1.39 16.34
CA GLN A 84 58.25 0.33 16.66
C GLN A 84 58.10 -0.10 18.12
N ARG A 85 58.56 -1.34 18.44
CA ARG A 85 58.64 -1.87 19.81
C ARG A 85 60.08 -2.12 20.20
N ARG A 86 60.41 -1.82 21.46
CA ARG A 86 61.75 -2.01 22.06
C ARG A 86 61.70 -3.00 23.18
N LEU A 87 60.51 -3.30 23.72
CA LEU A 87 60.28 -4.28 24.79
C LEU A 87 59.23 -5.30 24.35
N ILE A 88 59.50 -6.58 24.61
CA ILE A 88 58.44 -7.58 24.67
C ILE A 88 57.74 -7.44 26.01
N THR A 89 56.40 -7.48 26.00
CA THR A 89 55.59 -7.36 27.18
C THR A 89 54.52 -8.44 27.21
N LEU A 90 54.51 -9.31 28.21
CA LEU A 90 53.50 -10.36 28.36
C LEU A 90 52.69 -10.16 29.62
N ASP A 91 51.38 -10.16 29.57
CA ASP A 91 50.44 -10.11 30.66
C ASP A 91 49.92 -11.53 30.95
N MET A 92 50.31 -12.14 32.02
CA MET A 92 50.01 -13.52 32.37
C MET A 92 48.90 -13.53 33.41
N ASP A 93 47.66 -13.60 32.98
CA ASP A 93 46.46 -13.53 33.80
C ASP A 93 45.80 -14.88 34.10
N SER A 94 46.31 -15.97 33.52
CA SER A 94 45.75 -17.32 33.57
C SER A 94 46.70 -18.35 34.11
N ILE A 95 47.52 -17.98 35.10
CA ILE A 95 48.45 -18.89 35.73
C ILE A 95 47.67 -19.76 36.69
N THR A 96 47.86 -21.10 36.68
CA THR A 96 47.24 -22.04 37.58
C THR A 96 47.86 -21.89 39.01
N ALA A 97 47.04 -22.04 40.03
CA ALA A 97 47.54 -21.96 41.42
C ALA A 97 48.66 -23.00 41.69
N GLY A 98 49.79 -22.52 42.09
CA GLY A 98 50.97 -23.35 42.35
C GLY A 98 51.94 -23.46 41.17
N GLU A 99 51.58 -22.97 39.97
CA GLU A 99 52.50 -22.80 38.86
C GLU A 99 53.25 -21.49 39.01
N ASP A 100 54.58 -21.58 38.81
CA ASP A 100 55.49 -20.44 38.77
C ASP A 100 56.19 -20.34 37.45
N PRO A 101 55.95 -19.29 36.62
CA PRO A 101 56.63 -19.14 35.33
C PRO A 101 58.09 -18.67 35.44
N TRP A 102 58.51 -18.16 36.58
CA TRP A 102 59.84 -17.55 36.73
C TRP A 102 60.99 -18.53 36.53
N PRO A 103 61.00 -19.73 37.11
CA PRO A 103 62.07 -20.73 36.83
C PRO A 103 62.16 -21.12 35.34
N THR A 104 61.05 -21.14 34.63
CA THR A 104 61.01 -21.37 33.21
C THR A 104 61.66 -20.21 32.42
N VAL A 105 61.36 -18.95 32.81
CA VAL A 105 62.01 -17.74 32.25
C VAL A 105 63.51 -17.78 32.44
N GLU A 106 64.01 -18.09 33.68
CA GLU A 106 65.42 -18.20 34.01
C GLU A 106 66.14 -19.28 33.21
N LEU A 107 65.51 -20.45 33.10
CA LEU A 107 66.17 -21.61 32.45
C LEU A 107 66.14 -21.55 30.94
N ILE A 108 65.01 -21.11 30.30
CA ILE A 108 64.78 -21.21 28.88
C ILE A 108 65.22 -19.95 28.14
N LEU A 109 64.90 -18.75 28.69
CA LEU A 109 65.17 -17.52 27.94
C LEU A 109 66.61 -17.01 28.16
N GLY A 110 67.20 -17.19 29.33
CA GLY A 110 68.58 -16.80 29.65
C GLY A 110 68.98 -15.35 29.27
N CYS A 111 68.01 -14.49 29.08
CA CYS A 111 68.16 -13.08 28.67
C CYS A 111 67.73 -12.10 29.76
N ALA A 112 68.04 -10.83 29.61
CA ALA A 112 67.57 -9.79 30.51
C ALA A 112 66.00 -9.83 30.61
N ALA A 113 65.47 -9.90 31.84
CA ALA A 113 64.07 -9.98 32.09
C ALA A 113 63.67 -9.30 33.40
N VAL A 114 62.47 -8.77 33.45
CA VAL A 114 61.83 -8.30 34.70
C VAL A 114 60.41 -8.84 34.78
N LEU A 115 60.07 -9.45 35.92
CA LEU A 115 58.74 -9.93 36.23
C LEU A 115 58.19 -9.15 37.42
N TYR A 116 56.94 -8.71 37.32
CA TYR A 116 56.26 -8.02 38.40
C TYR A 116 54.77 -8.40 38.46
N SER A 117 54.21 -8.39 39.65
CA SER A 117 52.80 -8.72 39.84
C SER A 117 51.88 -7.57 39.48
N THR A 118 50.70 -7.91 38.96
CA THR A 118 49.64 -6.94 38.65
C THR A 118 48.85 -6.59 39.97
N HIS A 119 48.10 -5.53 39.94
CA HIS A 119 47.27 -5.06 41.06
C HIS A 119 46.27 -6.14 41.59
N SER A 120 45.86 -7.05 40.74
CA SER A 120 44.90 -8.11 41.05
C SER A 120 45.60 -9.44 41.47
N HIS A 121 46.89 -9.41 41.67
CA HIS A 121 47.68 -10.60 42.01
C HIS A 121 47.35 -11.11 43.40
N THR A 122 47.26 -12.45 43.54
CA THR A 122 47.20 -13.16 44.83
C THR A 122 47.96 -14.49 44.72
N ALA A 123 48.43 -15.05 45.83
CA ALA A 123 49.08 -16.36 45.82
C ALA A 123 48.18 -17.48 45.27
N LYS A 124 46.87 -17.37 45.44
CA LYS A 124 45.87 -18.34 44.94
C LYS A 124 45.52 -18.14 43.44
N ALA A 125 45.66 -16.96 42.92
CA ALA A 125 45.42 -16.62 41.53
C ALA A 125 46.56 -15.69 41.06
N PRO A 126 47.71 -16.21 40.70
CA PRO A 126 48.85 -15.41 40.31
C PRO A 126 48.55 -14.62 39.00
N ARG A 127 48.90 -13.35 39.01
CA ARG A 127 48.79 -12.48 37.84
C ARG A 127 50.08 -11.66 37.72
N LEU A 128 50.84 -11.95 36.68
CA LEU A 128 52.22 -11.47 36.55
C LEU A 128 52.41 -10.79 35.21
N ARG A 129 53.36 -9.89 35.11
CA ARG A 129 53.84 -9.28 33.89
C ARG A 129 55.32 -9.56 33.69
N LEU A 130 55.62 -10.04 32.47
CA LEU A 130 56.99 -10.27 32.04
C LEU A 130 57.37 -9.22 31.02
N VAL A 131 58.54 -8.57 31.19
CA VAL A 131 59.10 -7.60 30.23
C VAL A 131 60.54 -7.96 29.91
N LEU A 132 60.83 -7.98 28.59
CA LEU A 132 62.16 -8.33 28.09
C LEU A 132 62.63 -7.21 27.12
N PRO A 133 63.87 -6.69 27.21
CA PRO A 133 64.43 -5.76 26.29
C PRO A 133 64.90 -6.50 25.03
N LEU A 134 64.65 -5.88 23.85
CA LEU A 134 65.07 -6.40 22.56
C LEU A 134 66.48 -5.86 22.15
N SER A 135 67.26 -6.64 21.45
CA SER A 135 68.58 -6.25 20.89
C SER A 135 68.47 -5.08 19.94
N ARG A 136 67.39 -4.99 19.18
CA ARG A 136 67.03 -3.91 18.29
C ARG A 136 65.57 -3.52 18.37
N PRO A 137 65.17 -2.34 17.91
CA PRO A 137 63.77 -2.05 17.67
C PRO A 137 63.18 -2.97 16.62
N VAL A 138 61.89 -3.37 16.79
CA VAL A 138 61.17 -4.25 15.88
C VAL A 138 59.88 -3.59 15.40
N SER A 139 59.39 -4.00 14.22
CA SER A 139 58.10 -3.58 13.70
C SER A 139 56.93 -4.15 14.53
N PRO A 140 55.72 -3.62 14.43
CA PRO A 140 54.55 -4.18 15.09
C PRO A 140 54.33 -5.68 14.80
N GLU A 141 54.55 -6.12 13.59
CA GLU A 141 54.36 -7.48 13.15
C GLU A 141 55.49 -8.41 13.68
N GLU A 142 56.75 -7.97 13.62
CA GLU A 142 57.88 -8.70 14.24
C GLU A 142 57.62 -8.86 15.75
N TYR A 143 57.14 -7.80 16.40
CA TYR A 143 56.80 -7.84 17.83
C TYR A 143 55.77 -8.96 18.14
N GLU A 144 54.69 -9.05 17.37
CA GLU A 144 53.68 -10.07 17.61
C GLU A 144 54.24 -11.48 17.42
N ALA A 145 55.01 -11.70 16.36
CA ALA A 145 55.66 -12.99 16.10
C ALA A 145 56.61 -13.38 17.25
N ILE A 146 57.49 -12.47 17.70
CA ILE A 146 58.44 -12.72 18.80
C ILE A 146 57.70 -12.94 20.11
N ALA A 147 56.73 -12.09 20.46
CA ALA A 147 55.98 -12.19 21.69
C ALA A 147 55.21 -13.52 21.82
N ARG A 148 54.64 -14.00 20.70
CA ARG A 148 53.96 -15.32 20.67
C ARG A 148 54.94 -16.47 20.75
N ARG A 149 56.13 -16.34 20.20
CA ARG A 149 57.17 -17.35 20.32
C ARG A 149 57.64 -17.53 21.76
N ILE A 150 57.95 -16.40 22.41
CA ILE A 150 58.32 -16.38 23.80
C ILE A 150 57.20 -16.93 24.69
N ALA A 151 55.95 -16.52 24.46
CA ALA A 151 54.78 -17.06 25.16
C ALA A 151 54.64 -18.57 24.94
N GLY A 152 54.93 -19.07 23.72
CA GLY A 152 54.94 -20.53 23.45
C GLY A 152 55.96 -21.29 24.26
N ASP A 153 57.14 -20.71 24.47
CA ASP A 153 58.23 -21.30 25.24
C ASP A 153 57.94 -21.35 26.73
N ILE A 154 57.23 -20.34 27.29
CA ILE A 154 56.92 -20.25 28.74
C ILE A 154 55.53 -20.80 29.11
N GLY A 155 54.69 -21.10 28.12
CA GLY A 155 53.33 -21.56 28.29
C GLY A 155 52.31 -20.52 27.86
N ILE A 156 51.93 -20.59 26.58
CA ILE A 156 51.05 -19.56 25.94
C ILE A 156 49.67 -19.44 26.58
N ASP A 157 49.14 -20.53 27.17
CA ASP A 157 47.83 -20.54 27.84
C ASP A 157 47.79 -19.72 29.13
N MET A 158 48.95 -19.40 29.72
CA MET A 158 49.08 -18.49 30.87
C MET A 158 48.89 -17.04 30.48
N CYS A 159 49.14 -16.66 29.21
CA CYS A 159 49.14 -15.29 28.72
C CYS A 159 47.74 -14.84 28.28
N ASP A 160 47.38 -13.58 28.55
CA ASP A 160 46.24 -12.90 27.94
C ASP A 160 46.43 -12.81 26.43
N ASP A 161 45.43 -13.30 25.64
CA ASP A 161 45.53 -13.29 24.18
C ASP A 161 45.67 -11.88 23.57
N THR A 162 45.28 -10.83 24.31
CA THR A 162 45.43 -9.43 23.91
C THR A 162 46.83 -8.85 24.19
N THR A 163 47.72 -9.60 24.89
CA THR A 163 49.09 -9.14 25.21
C THR A 163 49.98 -8.97 23.98
N TYR A 164 49.62 -9.70 22.88
CA TYR A 164 50.37 -9.66 21.63
C TYR A 164 50.05 -8.43 20.75
N GLU A 165 49.02 -7.64 21.14
CA GLU A 165 48.70 -6.40 20.40
C GLU A 165 49.81 -5.36 20.59
N PRO A 166 50.42 -4.82 19.50
CA PRO A 166 51.62 -3.91 19.62
C PRO A 166 51.33 -2.63 20.43
N HIS A 167 50.07 -2.18 20.53
CA HIS A 167 49.62 -0.99 21.25
C HIS A 167 49.19 -1.27 22.67
N ARG A 168 49.35 -2.51 23.18
CA ARG A 168 48.88 -2.93 24.51
C ARG A 168 49.54 -2.10 25.61
N LEU A 169 48.70 -1.58 26.53
CA LEU A 169 49.11 -0.85 27.71
C LEU A 169 49.59 -1.85 28.79
N MET A 170 50.77 -1.59 29.35
CA MET A 170 51.21 -2.18 30.63
C MET A 170 51.15 -1.11 31.71
N TYR A 171 50.40 -1.40 32.77
CA TYR A 171 50.34 -0.50 33.96
C TYR A 171 51.64 -0.59 34.73
N TRP A 172 52.06 0.55 35.28
CA TRP A 172 53.13 0.56 36.28
C TRP A 172 52.74 -0.35 37.45
N ALA A 173 53.74 -0.77 38.19
CA ALA A 173 53.58 -1.63 39.37
C ALA A 173 52.65 -0.96 40.43
N SER A 174 51.58 -1.61 40.76
CA SER A 174 50.63 -1.16 41.80
C SER A 174 50.07 -2.36 42.55
N ALA A 175 49.73 -2.15 43.81
CA ALA A 175 49.06 -3.14 44.67
C ALA A 175 48.16 -2.41 45.68
N SER A 176 47.13 -3.10 46.19
CA SER A 176 46.30 -2.62 47.29
C SER A 176 47.13 -2.38 48.54
N SER A 177 46.62 -1.71 49.53
CA SER A 177 47.30 -1.33 50.76
C SER A 177 47.96 -2.54 51.47
N ASP A 178 47.27 -3.68 51.49
CA ASP A 178 47.67 -4.95 52.07
C ASP A 178 48.00 -6.04 51.02
N GLY A 179 47.94 -5.70 49.73
CA GLY A 179 48.15 -6.66 48.64
C GLY A 179 49.59 -7.15 48.49
N GLU A 180 49.72 -8.39 48.09
CA GLU A 180 51.05 -8.98 47.80
C GLU A 180 51.66 -8.32 46.54
N PHE A 181 52.99 -8.13 46.59
CA PHE A 181 53.77 -7.65 45.44
C PHE A 181 54.95 -8.55 45.22
N ARG A 182 55.01 -9.14 44.02
CA ARG A 182 56.11 -9.98 43.58
C ARG A 182 56.95 -9.22 42.55
N TYR A 183 58.25 -9.32 42.62
CA TYR A 183 59.19 -8.66 41.75
C TYR A 183 60.43 -9.50 41.62
N GLU A 184 60.81 -9.87 40.35
CA GLU A 184 61.99 -10.64 40.06
C GLU A 184 62.75 -9.98 38.87
N VAL A 185 64.07 -10.08 38.88
CA VAL A 185 64.96 -9.48 37.85
C VAL A 185 66.03 -10.48 37.49
N GLN A 186 66.19 -10.70 36.19
CA GLN A 186 67.30 -11.48 35.63
C GLN A 186 68.15 -10.50 34.81
N ASP A 187 69.44 -10.48 35.13
CA ASP A 187 70.46 -9.75 34.33
C ASP A 187 71.07 -10.71 33.30
N GLY A 188 71.18 -10.26 32.05
CA GLY A 188 71.65 -11.08 30.95
C GLY A 188 71.66 -10.30 29.61
N PRO A 189 72.13 -10.91 28.55
CA PRO A 189 72.10 -10.28 27.23
C PRO A 189 70.62 -9.94 26.87
N TRP A 190 70.45 -8.86 26.11
CA TRP A 190 69.12 -8.54 25.60
C TRP A 190 68.62 -9.55 24.60
N LEU A 191 67.29 -9.80 24.56
CA LEU A 191 66.71 -10.78 23.69
C LEU A 191 67.00 -10.47 22.23
N ASP A 192 67.66 -11.42 21.53
CA ASP A 192 67.96 -11.22 20.11
C ASP A 192 66.74 -11.39 19.25
N ALA A 193 66.29 -10.30 18.65
CA ALA A 193 65.08 -10.26 17.84
C ALA A 193 65.21 -11.13 16.56
N ASP A 194 66.37 -11.12 15.92
CA ASP A 194 66.59 -11.84 14.68
C ASP A 194 66.70 -13.35 14.91
N GLU A 195 67.31 -13.78 16.02
CA GLU A 195 67.36 -15.18 16.42
C GLU A 195 65.95 -15.71 16.70
N GLN A 196 65.10 -14.94 17.37
CA GLN A 196 63.74 -15.38 17.65
C GLN A 196 62.89 -15.49 16.35
N LEU A 197 63.03 -14.58 15.42
CA LEU A 197 62.35 -14.65 14.11
C LEU A 197 62.86 -15.80 13.27
N ALA A 198 64.18 -16.10 13.33
CA ALA A 198 64.78 -17.24 12.59
C ALA A 198 64.33 -18.63 13.07
N ARG A 199 63.68 -18.72 14.25
CA ARG A 199 63.06 -19.94 14.77
C ARG A 199 61.78 -20.34 14.01
N TYR A 200 61.20 -19.45 13.22
CA TYR A 200 60.08 -19.75 12.31
C TYR A 200 60.65 -20.14 10.93
N ALA A 201 59.99 -21.06 10.22
CA ALA A 201 60.31 -21.34 8.80
C ALA A 201 60.00 -20.09 7.93
N ASP A 202 58.90 -19.43 8.19
CA ASP A 202 58.54 -18.11 7.71
C ASP A 202 57.79 -17.35 8.81
N TRP A 203 58.46 -16.42 9.50
CA TRP A 203 57.81 -15.62 10.55
C TRP A 203 56.69 -14.69 10.04
N LYS A 204 56.69 -14.40 8.73
CA LYS A 204 55.66 -13.60 8.08
C LYS A 204 54.36 -14.38 7.86
N ASP A 205 54.36 -15.69 8.01
CA ASP A 205 53.15 -16.52 8.02
C ASP A 205 52.54 -16.62 9.43
N PRO A 206 51.47 -15.88 9.77
CA PRO A 206 50.89 -15.85 11.11
C PRO A 206 50.33 -17.22 11.56
N THR A 207 50.12 -18.16 10.66
CA THR A 207 49.64 -19.50 11.00
C THR A 207 50.70 -20.37 11.66
N GLN A 208 51.96 -20.01 11.51
CA GLN A 208 53.06 -20.66 12.21
C GLN A 208 53.26 -20.14 13.64
N TRP A 209 52.59 -19.06 14.01
CA TRP A 209 52.69 -18.47 15.32
C TRP A 209 51.98 -19.31 16.36
N PRO A 210 52.56 -19.52 17.53
CA PRO A 210 51.88 -20.18 18.61
C PRO A 210 50.54 -19.48 18.95
N VAL A 211 49.49 -20.27 19.19
CA VAL A 211 48.15 -19.78 19.62
C VAL A 211 47.69 -20.50 20.85
N SER A 212 46.99 -19.80 21.73
CA SER A 212 46.40 -20.43 22.93
C SER A 212 45.30 -21.42 22.54
N SER A 213 45.02 -22.38 23.43
CA SER A 213 43.92 -23.33 23.30
C SER A 213 42.55 -22.63 23.24
N ARG A 214 42.43 -21.48 23.90
CA ARG A 214 41.24 -20.61 23.88
C ARG A 214 40.97 -20.03 22.49
N LYS A 215 42.01 -19.60 21.74
CA LYS A 215 41.89 -18.98 20.43
C LYS A 215 41.60 -19.99 19.34
N SER A 216 42.12 -21.19 19.40
CA SER A 216 41.86 -22.26 18.43
C SER A 216 40.38 -22.69 18.39
N GLY A 217 39.68 -22.64 19.53
CA GLY A 217 38.24 -22.91 19.61
C GLY A 217 37.35 -21.72 19.22
N THR A 218 37.90 -20.51 19.16
CA THR A 218 37.12 -19.28 18.98
C THR A 218 36.59 -19.15 17.55
N ILE A 219 37.37 -19.48 16.54
CA ILE A 219 36.97 -19.41 15.12
C ILE A 219 35.81 -20.33 14.85
N ARG A 220 35.86 -21.57 15.36
CA ARG A 220 34.75 -22.53 15.22
C ARG A 220 33.47 -22.06 15.91
N ARG A 221 33.59 -21.51 17.14
CA ARG A 221 32.43 -20.91 17.86
C ARG A 221 31.86 -19.69 17.13
N LEU A 222 32.69 -18.89 16.49
CA LEU A 222 32.25 -17.72 15.68
C LEU A 222 31.51 -18.19 14.41
N ALA A 223 31.99 -19.25 13.76
CA ALA A 223 31.29 -19.85 12.61
C ALA A 223 29.94 -20.43 13.02
N ASP A 224 29.90 -21.23 14.09
CA ASP A 224 28.64 -21.78 14.63
C ASP A 224 27.63 -20.69 15.00
N LYS A 225 28.09 -19.59 15.58
CA LYS A 225 27.25 -18.44 15.94
C LYS A 225 26.75 -17.67 14.72
N GLN A 226 27.52 -17.56 13.67
CA GLN A 226 27.15 -16.85 12.45
C GLN A 226 26.22 -17.67 11.57
N GLY A 227 26.26 -18.99 11.66
CA GLY A 227 25.55 -19.95 10.82
C GLY A 227 25.98 -19.93 9.36
N ASP A 228 25.41 -20.78 8.53
CA ASP A 228 25.73 -20.84 7.11
C ASP A 228 25.34 -19.54 6.40
N PRO A 229 26.30 -18.77 5.82
CA PRO A 229 26.01 -17.53 5.14
C PRO A 229 25.17 -17.73 3.86
N THR A 230 25.26 -18.91 3.24
CA THR A 230 24.50 -19.23 2.02
C THR A 230 23.03 -19.53 2.29
N ALA A 231 22.71 -19.97 3.51
CA ALA A 231 21.34 -20.23 3.95
C ALA A 231 20.60 -18.95 4.39
N LYS A 232 21.30 -17.82 4.55
CA LYS A 232 20.68 -16.56 4.96
C LYS A 232 19.74 -16.03 3.89
N ASP A 233 18.64 -15.44 4.34
CA ASP A 233 17.71 -14.73 3.46
C ASP A 233 18.26 -13.36 3.03
N GLY A 234 17.64 -12.78 2.01
CA GLY A 234 17.96 -11.45 1.51
C GLY A 234 19.30 -11.37 0.78
N ILE A 235 19.78 -10.13 0.64
CA ILE A 235 20.93 -9.78 -0.21
C ILE A 235 22.24 -10.39 0.30
N VAL A 236 22.37 -10.61 1.61
CA VAL A 236 23.58 -11.23 2.19
C VAL A 236 23.70 -12.68 1.75
N GLY A 237 22.62 -13.45 1.85
CA GLY A 237 22.59 -14.83 1.39
C GLY A 237 22.75 -14.96 -0.12
N ALA A 238 22.06 -14.10 -0.88
CA ALA A 238 22.20 -14.07 -2.34
C ALA A 238 23.62 -13.76 -2.76
N PHE A 239 24.29 -12.81 -2.11
CA PHE A 239 25.69 -12.49 -2.38
C PHE A 239 26.62 -13.68 -2.09
N CYS A 240 26.42 -14.35 -0.92
CA CYS A 240 27.25 -15.49 -0.51
C CYS A 240 26.98 -16.78 -1.32
N ARG A 241 25.81 -16.92 -1.95
CA ARG A 241 25.51 -17.99 -2.92
C ARG A 241 26.10 -17.69 -4.30
N THR A 242 26.16 -16.42 -4.67
CA THR A 242 26.70 -15.99 -5.97
C THR A 242 28.23 -15.96 -5.99
N TYR A 243 28.84 -15.59 -4.85
CA TYR A 243 30.29 -15.45 -4.72
C TYR A 243 30.77 -16.18 -3.45
N SER A 244 31.67 -17.13 -3.63
CA SER A 244 32.54 -17.61 -2.54
C SER A 244 33.40 -16.46 -2.02
N VAL A 245 34.07 -16.66 -0.91
CA VAL A 245 35.07 -15.65 -0.43
C VAL A 245 36.17 -15.44 -1.49
N GLU A 246 36.61 -16.48 -2.15
CA GLU A 246 37.64 -16.39 -3.20
C GLU A 246 37.14 -15.58 -4.39
N ASP A 247 35.96 -15.92 -4.93
CA ASP A 247 35.34 -15.18 -6.03
C ASP A 247 35.12 -13.70 -5.69
N ALA A 248 34.71 -13.41 -4.45
CA ALA A 248 34.50 -12.05 -3.98
C ALA A 248 35.80 -11.25 -3.90
N ILE A 249 36.89 -11.88 -3.47
CA ILE A 249 38.24 -11.25 -3.49
C ILE A 249 38.67 -10.97 -4.92
N GLU A 250 38.57 -11.95 -5.82
CA GLU A 250 38.96 -11.78 -7.21
C GLU A 250 38.15 -10.72 -7.95
N ALA A 251 36.83 -10.68 -7.71
CA ALA A 251 35.95 -9.76 -8.40
C ALA A 251 35.98 -8.32 -7.85
N PHE A 252 36.11 -8.14 -6.53
CA PHE A 252 35.89 -6.83 -5.89
C PHE A 252 37.06 -6.29 -5.09
N LEU A 253 38.04 -7.14 -4.73
CA LEU A 253 39.21 -6.78 -3.90
C LEU A 253 40.57 -7.16 -4.54
N PRO A 254 40.74 -7.10 -5.88
CA PRO A 254 41.98 -7.55 -6.53
C PRO A 254 43.17 -6.67 -6.14
N ASP A 255 42.91 -5.41 -5.75
CA ASP A 255 43.96 -4.48 -5.29
C ASP A 255 44.22 -4.55 -3.79
N VAL A 256 43.44 -5.32 -3.03
CA VAL A 256 43.56 -5.45 -1.58
C VAL A 256 44.35 -6.68 -1.19
N TYR A 257 44.11 -7.80 -1.84
CA TYR A 257 44.75 -9.09 -1.53
C TYR A 257 45.52 -9.64 -2.70
N ILE A 258 46.57 -10.42 -2.38
CA ILE A 258 47.34 -11.23 -3.33
C ILE A 258 47.18 -12.70 -2.95
N LYS A 259 46.75 -13.52 -3.89
CA LYS A 259 46.69 -15.00 -3.74
C LYS A 259 48.09 -15.58 -3.61
N GLY A 260 48.32 -16.26 -2.49
CA GLY A 260 49.56 -16.96 -2.23
C GLY A 260 49.47 -18.46 -2.52
N GLU A 261 50.52 -19.20 -2.21
CA GLU A 261 50.50 -20.65 -2.25
C GLU A 261 49.56 -21.21 -1.16
N ASN A 262 49.01 -22.39 -1.38
CA ASN A 262 48.12 -23.11 -0.46
C ASN A 262 46.75 -22.44 -0.19
N GLY A 263 46.16 -21.63 -1.11
CA GLY A 263 44.83 -21.07 -0.97
C GLY A 263 44.69 -19.93 0.06
N ARG A 264 45.84 -19.33 0.49
CA ARG A 264 45.88 -18.20 1.40
C ARG A 264 46.04 -16.90 0.67
N TYR A 265 45.64 -15.80 1.31
CA TYR A 265 45.74 -14.46 0.73
C TYR A 265 46.61 -13.54 1.60
N THR A 266 47.40 -12.72 0.95
CA THR A 266 48.22 -11.68 1.60
C THR A 266 47.56 -10.32 1.44
N TYR A 267 47.40 -9.61 2.55
CA TYR A 267 46.94 -8.22 2.52
C TYR A 267 48.04 -7.28 2.04
N LYS A 268 47.82 -6.55 0.95
CA LYS A 268 48.84 -5.68 0.33
C LYS A 268 49.32 -4.53 1.22
N GLY A 269 48.47 -4.09 2.18
CA GLY A 269 48.82 -3.01 3.10
C GLY A 269 49.65 -3.42 4.31
N GLY A 270 50.07 -4.69 4.39
CA GLY A 270 50.83 -5.25 5.50
C GLY A 270 52.20 -5.85 5.11
N SER A 271 52.97 -6.24 6.12
CA SER A 271 54.31 -6.81 5.96
C SER A 271 54.37 -8.34 6.11
N THR A 272 53.27 -8.98 6.50
CA THR A 272 53.14 -10.43 6.66
C THR A 272 52.53 -11.09 5.44
N SER A 273 52.92 -12.34 5.10
CA SER A 273 52.38 -13.10 3.98
C SER A 273 51.36 -14.15 4.43
N GLY A 274 50.30 -14.44 3.57
CA GLY A 274 49.32 -15.51 3.82
C GLY A 274 48.42 -15.33 5.04
N GLY A 275 48.28 -14.10 5.53
CA GLY A 275 47.54 -13.78 6.78
C GLY A 275 46.02 -13.93 6.72
N LEU A 276 45.41 -13.92 5.52
CA LEU A 276 44.01 -14.20 5.36
C LEU A 276 43.82 -15.68 5.04
N VAL A 277 43.12 -16.39 5.90
CA VAL A 277 42.83 -17.82 5.78
C VAL A 277 41.37 -18.03 5.46
N ILE A 278 41.06 -18.92 4.51
CA ILE A 278 39.71 -19.30 4.11
C ILE A 278 39.32 -20.59 4.82
N TYR A 279 38.09 -20.64 5.32
CA TYR A 279 37.51 -21.73 6.08
C TYR A 279 36.19 -22.22 5.47
N GLU A 280 35.86 -23.48 5.76
CA GLU A 280 34.57 -24.10 5.40
C GLU A 280 34.25 -23.99 3.91
N ASP A 281 35.18 -24.50 3.05
CA ASP A 281 35.02 -24.55 1.61
C ASP A 281 34.64 -23.20 0.95
N GLY A 282 35.29 -22.13 1.42
CA GLY A 282 35.13 -20.81 0.83
C GLY A 282 34.01 -19.96 1.42
N ARG A 283 33.34 -20.41 2.48
CA ARG A 283 32.25 -19.67 3.11
C ARG A 283 32.70 -18.55 4.05
N PHE A 284 33.83 -18.69 4.70
CA PHE A 284 34.39 -17.74 5.63
C PHE A 284 35.81 -17.42 5.38
N ALA A 285 36.24 -16.20 5.68
CA ALA A 285 37.60 -15.75 5.77
C ALA A 285 37.90 -15.19 7.16
N TYR A 286 39.11 -15.41 7.65
CA TYR A 286 39.62 -14.82 8.89
C TYR A 286 41.01 -14.25 8.66
N SER A 287 41.18 -12.96 8.94
CA SER A 287 42.48 -12.28 8.81
C SER A 287 43.21 -12.27 10.14
N HIS A 288 44.45 -12.76 10.07
CA HIS A 288 45.40 -12.67 11.19
C HIS A 288 46.31 -11.41 11.09
N HIS A 289 46.04 -10.58 10.06
CA HIS A 289 46.92 -9.43 9.73
C HIS A 289 46.49 -8.23 10.62
N SER A 290 47.34 -7.74 11.47
CA SER A 290 47.01 -6.67 12.43
C SER A 290 46.61 -5.35 11.79
N THR A 291 47.10 -5.06 10.57
CA THR A 291 46.75 -3.84 9.80
C THR A 291 45.57 -4.00 8.86
N ASP A 292 45.11 -5.23 8.65
CA ASP A 292 43.91 -5.50 7.86
C ASP A 292 42.62 -5.03 8.59
N PRO A 293 41.75 -4.25 7.99
CA PRO A 293 40.46 -3.83 8.58
C PRO A 293 39.56 -4.99 9.07
N THR A 294 39.79 -6.20 8.52
CA THR A 294 39.09 -7.43 8.88
C THR A 294 39.81 -8.25 9.94
N CYS A 295 40.93 -7.78 10.47
CA CYS A 295 41.72 -8.47 11.48
C CYS A 295 40.86 -8.91 12.67
N GLY A 296 40.97 -10.18 13.06
CA GLY A 296 40.27 -10.74 14.19
C GLY A 296 38.78 -10.94 13.99
N LYS A 297 38.25 -10.75 12.79
CA LYS A 297 36.84 -10.95 12.45
C LYS A 297 36.70 -12.16 11.52
N LEU A 298 35.70 -13.01 11.81
CA LEU A 298 35.28 -14.04 10.87
C LEU A 298 34.30 -13.41 9.88
N CYS A 299 34.67 -13.29 8.63
CA CYS A 299 33.91 -12.63 7.58
C CYS A 299 33.42 -13.64 6.54
N ASN A 300 32.14 -13.59 6.19
CA ASN A 300 31.64 -14.18 4.95
C ASN A 300 32.00 -13.26 3.75
N ALA A 301 31.71 -13.70 2.52
CA ALA A 301 32.04 -12.95 1.31
C ALA A 301 31.44 -11.51 1.33
N PHE A 302 30.20 -11.35 1.76
CA PHE A 302 29.53 -10.04 1.86
C PHE A 302 30.23 -9.12 2.88
N ASP A 303 30.52 -9.61 4.08
CA ASP A 303 31.16 -8.82 5.13
C ASP A 303 32.60 -8.45 4.78
N LEU A 304 33.33 -9.34 4.13
CA LEU A 304 34.70 -9.06 3.67
C LEU A 304 34.72 -7.88 2.71
N VAL A 305 33.92 -7.93 1.66
CA VAL A 305 33.82 -6.84 0.67
C VAL A 305 33.30 -5.55 1.32
N ARG A 306 32.24 -5.65 2.15
CA ARG A 306 31.65 -4.52 2.85
C ARG A 306 32.65 -3.73 3.70
N ILE A 307 33.45 -4.45 4.48
CA ILE A 307 34.39 -3.81 5.40
C ILE A 307 35.49 -3.09 4.63
N HIS A 308 35.99 -3.67 3.54
CA HIS A 308 37.03 -3.03 2.73
C HIS A 308 36.54 -1.85 1.91
N MET A 309 35.34 -1.95 1.33
CA MET A 309 34.79 -0.89 0.49
C MET A 309 34.18 0.25 1.30
N PHE A 310 33.47 -0.07 2.38
CA PHE A 310 32.62 0.89 3.11
C PHE A 310 32.91 0.97 4.61
N GLY A 311 33.88 0.22 5.14
CA GLY A 311 34.14 0.16 6.58
C GLY A 311 34.49 1.52 7.23
N LYS A 312 35.04 2.44 6.47
CA LYS A 312 35.33 3.82 6.94
C LYS A 312 34.05 4.61 7.30
N ASP A 313 32.94 4.27 6.69
CA ASP A 313 31.66 4.93 6.96
C ASP A 313 31.10 4.61 8.36
N ASP A 314 31.64 3.57 9.01
CA ASP A 314 31.27 3.17 10.35
C ASP A 314 32.05 3.92 11.45
N GLU A 315 32.97 4.81 11.11
CA GLU A 315 33.74 5.58 12.08
C GLU A 315 32.82 6.37 13.03
N GLY A 316 33.07 6.25 14.33
CA GLY A 316 32.28 6.91 15.36
C GLY A 316 31.03 6.12 15.82
N LYS A 317 30.73 4.95 15.24
CA LYS A 317 29.66 4.10 15.73
C LYS A 317 30.14 3.24 16.91
N PRO A 318 29.25 2.95 17.90
CA PRO A 318 29.57 2.04 19.00
C PRO A 318 29.98 0.66 18.49
N ALA A 319 30.99 0.05 19.14
CA ALA A 319 31.52 -1.26 18.71
C ALA A 319 30.50 -2.41 18.78
N ASN A 320 29.42 -2.24 19.55
CA ASN A 320 28.34 -3.22 19.69
C ASN A 320 27.14 -2.95 18.75
N THR A 321 27.28 -2.05 17.78
CA THR A 321 26.23 -1.78 16.79
C THR A 321 26.03 -3.02 15.92
N ALA A 322 24.77 -3.49 15.80
CA ALA A 322 24.43 -4.60 14.93
C ALA A 322 24.80 -4.30 13.47
N ALA A 323 25.35 -5.29 12.76
CA ALA A 323 25.89 -5.10 11.41
C ALA A 323 24.87 -4.47 10.41
N ASN A 324 23.60 -4.89 10.47
CA ASN A 324 22.52 -4.37 9.64
C ASN A 324 22.14 -2.89 9.90
N ASN A 325 22.60 -2.33 11.03
CA ASN A 325 22.38 -0.92 11.39
C ASN A 325 23.58 -0.02 11.02
N LEU A 326 24.68 -0.60 10.60
CA LEU A 326 25.87 0.14 10.19
C LEU A 326 25.67 0.87 8.86
N PRO A 327 26.24 2.07 8.69
CA PRO A 327 26.26 2.77 7.41
C PRO A 327 26.87 1.93 6.29
N SER A 328 28.00 1.24 6.56
CA SER A 328 28.65 0.35 5.60
C SER A 328 27.74 -0.73 5.05
N TYR A 329 26.87 -1.32 5.90
CA TYR A 329 25.92 -2.33 5.46
C TYR A 329 24.89 -1.75 4.46
N LYS A 330 24.35 -0.58 4.77
CA LYS A 330 23.38 0.10 3.91
C LYS A 330 23.99 0.50 2.56
N ASN A 331 25.24 0.98 2.59
CA ASN A 331 25.95 1.37 1.39
C ASN A 331 26.32 0.15 0.52
N MET A 332 26.71 -0.96 1.15
CA MET A 332 26.97 -2.23 0.45
C MET A 332 25.70 -2.76 -0.23
N CYS A 333 24.55 -2.74 0.46
CA CYS A 333 23.29 -3.17 -0.15
C CYS A 333 22.95 -2.33 -1.39
N LYS A 334 23.00 -1.00 -1.28
CA LYS A 334 22.74 -0.10 -2.42
C LYS A 334 23.72 -0.31 -3.57
N TRP A 335 24.99 -0.55 -3.26
CA TRP A 335 26.00 -0.80 -4.26
C TRP A 335 25.72 -2.11 -5.01
N ILE A 336 25.33 -3.18 -4.30
CA ILE A 336 24.94 -4.46 -4.91
C ILE A 336 23.74 -4.29 -5.83
N GLU A 337 22.70 -3.59 -5.38
CA GLU A 337 21.49 -3.32 -6.17
C GLU A 337 21.82 -2.66 -7.51
N THR A 338 22.85 -1.80 -7.55
CA THR A 338 23.21 -1.06 -8.76
C THR A 338 24.25 -1.78 -9.61
N ASN A 339 25.17 -2.55 -8.99
CA ASN A 339 26.39 -3.02 -9.66
C ASN A 339 26.50 -4.55 -9.77
N CYS A 340 25.64 -5.32 -9.07
CA CYS A 340 25.77 -6.78 -9.02
C CYS A 340 24.50 -7.47 -9.56
N GLU A 341 24.27 -7.39 -10.88
CA GLU A 341 23.11 -8.01 -11.55
C GLU A 341 22.96 -9.52 -11.23
N ARG A 342 24.07 -10.25 -11.12
CA ARG A 342 24.06 -11.69 -10.78
C ARG A 342 23.45 -11.96 -9.40
N VAL A 343 23.76 -11.12 -8.41
CA VAL A 343 23.22 -11.25 -7.05
C VAL A 343 21.72 -10.92 -7.04
N MET A 344 21.31 -9.91 -7.81
CA MET A 344 19.89 -9.53 -7.91
C MET A 344 19.06 -10.62 -8.62
N LYS A 345 19.61 -11.25 -9.65
CA LYS A 345 18.98 -12.41 -10.31
C LYS A 345 18.86 -13.62 -9.36
N GLU A 346 19.90 -13.90 -8.58
CA GLU A 346 19.87 -14.96 -7.57
C GLU A 346 18.79 -14.72 -6.51
N LEU A 347 18.68 -13.45 -6.06
CA LEU A 347 17.65 -13.06 -5.10
C LEU A 347 16.22 -13.25 -5.66
N GLN A 348 16.00 -12.88 -6.93
CA GLN A 348 14.72 -13.06 -7.62
C GLN A 348 14.40 -14.54 -7.87
N SER A 349 15.41 -15.33 -8.28
CA SER A 349 15.24 -16.77 -8.50
C SER A 349 14.78 -17.50 -7.23
N LYS A 350 15.43 -17.21 -6.10
CA LYS A 350 15.03 -17.82 -4.82
C LYS A 350 13.61 -17.46 -4.41
N GLN A 351 13.17 -16.24 -4.70
CA GLN A 351 11.78 -15.85 -4.46
C GLN A 351 10.82 -16.59 -5.38
N LEU A 352 11.16 -16.73 -6.66
CA LEU A 352 10.36 -17.49 -7.61
C LEU A 352 10.20 -18.94 -7.12
N ASP A 353 11.29 -19.60 -6.73
CA ASP A 353 11.27 -20.97 -6.19
C ASP A 353 10.35 -21.09 -4.97
N TYR A 354 10.43 -20.13 -4.05
CA TYR A 354 9.56 -20.09 -2.86
C TYR A 354 8.09 -20.00 -3.25
N ILE A 355 7.71 -19.12 -4.19
CA ILE A 355 6.33 -18.96 -4.62
C ILE A 355 5.85 -20.17 -5.41
N VAL A 356 6.69 -20.74 -6.30
CA VAL A 356 6.35 -21.96 -7.04
C VAL A 356 6.06 -23.12 -6.09
N GLN A 357 6.83 -23.30 -5.03
CA GLN A 357 6.59 -24.31 -4.00
C GLN A 357 5.23 -24.17 -3.31
N LEU A 358 4.68 -22.95 -3.18
CA LEU A 358 3.34 -22.74 -2.61
C LEU A 358 2.21 -23.35 -3.45
N PHE A 359 2.41 -23.46 -4.77
CA PHE A 359 1.39 -23.95 -5.71
C PHE A 359 1.62 -25.39 -6.19
N GLY A 360 2.75 -26.01 -5.79
CA GLY A 360 3.11 -27.37 -6.17
C GLY A 360 3.74 -27.48 -7.58
N GLU A 361 4.51 -28.57 -7.79
CA GLU A 361 5.09 -28.93 -9.08
C GLU A 361 4.18 -30.00 -9.73
N GLY A 362 3.65 -29.74 -10.95
CA GLY A 362 2.83 -30.68 -11.69
C GLY A 362 2.63 -30.25 -13.15
N ASP A 363 2.15 -31.18 -14.00
CA ASP A 363 1.89 -30.90 -15.42
C ASP A 363 0.79 -29.85 -15.67
N GLU A 364 0.05 -29.47 -14.64
CA GLU A 364 -0.96 -28.39 -14.62
C GLU A 364 -0.49 -27.16 -13.82
N ALA A 365 0.82 -26.96 -13.64
CA ALA A 365 1.33 -25.81 -12.91
C ALA A 365 0.86 -24.50 -13.56
N PRO A 366 0.29 -23.56 -12.78
CA PRO A 366 -0.17 -22.28 -13.32
C PRO A 366 0.98 -21.47 -13.90
N ASP A 367 0.69 -20.60 -14.88
CA ASP A 367 1.70 -19.67 -15.40
C ASP A 367 2.19 -18.74 -14.28
N MET A 368 3.47 -18.89 -13.92
CA MET A 368 4.13 -18.15 -12.83
C MET A 368 5.04 -17.02 -13.33
N ASN A 369 5.03 -16.71 -14.64
CA ASN A 369 5.89 -15.67 -15.24
C ASN A 369 5.70 -14.29 -14.58
N TRP A 370 4.52 -14.01 -14.04
CA TRP A 370 4.22 -12.76 -13.33
C TRP A 370 5.06 -12.55 -12.06
N VAL A 371 5.56 -13.63 -11.44
CA VAL A 371 6.39 -13.55 -10.22
C VAL A 371 7.70 -12.81 -10.48
N SER A 372 8.24 -12.91 -11.70
CA SER A 372 9.45 -12.18 -12.11
C SER A 372 9.26 -10.66 -12.14
N GLN A 373 8.01 -10.18 -12.16
CA GLN A 373 7.68 -8.75 -12.14
C GLN A 373 7.62 -8.18 -10.71
N LEU A 374 7.65 -9.04 -9.70
CA LEU A 374 7.58 -8.59 -8.31
C LEU A 374 8.90 -7.94 -7.89
N GLU A 375 8.79 -6.75 -7.31
CA GLU A 375 9.90 -6.13 -6.59
C GLU A 375 10.23 -6.94 -5.34
N VAL A 376 11.51 -7.24 -5.13
CA VAL A 376 12.00 -8.00 -3.98
C VAL A 376 12.55 -7.04 -2.93
N ASN A 377 12.24 -7.27 -1.66
CA ASN A 377 12.86 -6.56 -0.56
C ASN A 377 14.29 -7.11 -0.36
N PRO A 378 15.34 -6.30 -0.59
CA PRO A 378 16.71 -6.78 -0.52
C PRO A 378 17.13 -7.34 0.85
N LYS A 379 16.46 -6.87 1.93
CA LYS A 379 16.80 -7.32 3.29
C LYS A 379 16.25 -8.70 3.62
N THR A 380 15.03 -8.99 3.16
CA THR A 380 14.32 -10.22 3.52
C THR A 380 14.34 -11.28 2.42
N GLY A 381 14.57 -10.89 1.15
CA GLY A 381 14.47 -11.77 0.01
C GLY A 381 13.04 -12.11 -0.40
N HIS A 382 12.02 -11.54 0.27
CA HIS A 382 10.61 -11.71 -0.05
C HIS A 382 10.06 -10.54 -0.88
N ALA A 383 8.81 -10.65 -1.35
CA ALA A 383 8.16 -9.56 -2.06
C ALA A 383 8.17 -8.26 -1.25
N ALA A 384 8.53 -7.16 -1.87
CA ALA A 384 8.49 -5.85 -1.23
C ALA A 384 7.04 -5.45 -0.94
N THR A 385 6.80 -4.83 0.21
CA THR A 385 5.47 -4.32 0.59
C THR A 385 5.17 -3.05 -0.22
N THR A 386 4.89 -3.20 -1.52
CA THR A 386 4.50 -2.12 -2.44
C THR A 386 3.08 -2.36 -2.94
N VAL A 387 2.39 -1.27 -3.29
CA VAL A 387 1.04 -1.33 -3.86
C VAL A 387 1.06 -2.08 -5.20
N GLU A 388 2.13 -1.90 -6.00
CA GLU A 388 2.26 -2.57 -7.30
C GLU A 388 2.45 -4.09 -7.16
N ASN A 389 3.27 -4.55 -6.21
CA ASN A 389 3.38 -5.99 -5.94
C ASN A 389 2.03 -6.60 -5.55
N ILE A 390 1.27 -5.92 -4.69
CA ILE A 390 -0.05 -6.38 -4.29
C ILE A 390 -0.98 -6.45 -5.50
N ARG A 391 -0.99 -5.42 -6.35
CA ARG A 391 -1.76 -5.40 -7.60
C ARG A 391 -1.43 -6.59 -8.50
N ILE A 392 -0.13 -6.86 -8.72
CA ILE A 392 0.34 -7.98 -9.54
C ILE A 392 -0.11 -9.32 -8.94
N ILE A 393 0.07 -9.52 -7.63
CA ILE A 393 -0.32 -10.75 -6.93
C ILE A 393 -1.83 -10.97 -7.04
N VAL A 394 -2.63 -9.96 -6.69
CA VAL A 394 -4.10 -10.05 -6.69
C VAL A 394 -4.67 -10.36 -8.09
N LYS A 395 -4.00 -9.91 -9.15
CA LYS A 395 -4.41 -10.21 -10.53
C LYS A 395 -4.03 -11.60 -11.02
N ASN A 396 -2.93 -12.15 -10.53
CA ASN A 396 -2.29 -13.31 -11.16
C ASN A 396 -2.23 -14.55 -10.28
N ASP A 397 -2.30 -14.41 -8.94
CA ASP A 397 -2.34 -15.56 -8.03
C ASP A 397 -3.50 -16.49 -8.42
N PRO A 398 -3.24 -17.77 -8.66
CA PRO A 398 -4.25 -18.72 -9.09
C PRO A 398 -5.49 -18.79 -8.20
N ARG A 399 -5.35 -18.46 -6.92
CA ARG A 399 -6.45 -18.46 -5.94
C ARG A 399 -7.38 -17.24 -6.09
N PHE A 400 -6.92 -16.19 -6.79
CA PHE A 400 -7.64 -14.95 -7.00
C PHE A 400 -8.07 -14.76 -8.44
N LYS A 401 -7.28 -15.26 -9.38
CA LYS A 401 -7.48 -15.06 -10.82
C LYS A 401 -8.87 -15.53 -11.27
N GLY A 402 -9.66 -14.57 -11.77
CA GLY A 402 -11.00 -14.84 -12.28
C GLY A 402 -12.08 -15.04 -11.22
N THR A 403 -11.77 -14.87 -9.91
CA THR A 403 -12.74 -15.06 -8.82
C THR A 403 -13.50 -13.80 -8.45
N PHE A 404 -13.09 -12.64 -8.91
CA PHE A 404 -13.74 -11.35 -8.66
C PHE A 404 -13.49 -10.38 -9.81
N TYR A 405 -14.31 -9.33 -9.87
CA TYR A 405 -14.21 -8.26 -10.85
C TYR A 405 -14.85 -6.97 -10.32
N TRP A 406 -14.52 -5.84 -10.93
CA TRP A 406 -15.25 -4.59 -10.74
C TRP A 406 -16.48 -4.58 -11.67
N ASP A 407 -17.67 -4.50 -11.10
CA ASP A 407 -18.91 -4.35 -11.86
C ASP A 407 -19.14 -2.87 -12.20
N GLU A 408 -18.99 -2.52 -13.48
CA GLU A 408 -19.18 -1.14 -13.97
C GLU A 408 -20.64 -0.68 -13.90
N PHE A 409 -21.59 -1.62 -13.88
CA PHE A 409 -23.01 -1.31 -13.80
C PHE A 409 -23.48 -1.09 -12.35
N MET A 410 -23.00 -1.92 -11.41
CA MET A 410 -23.27 -1.78 -10.00
C MET A 410 -22.30 -0.83 -9.29
N GLU A 411 -21.20 -0.42 -9.96
CA GLU A 411 -20.13 0.42 -9.43
C GLU A 411 -19.52 -0.11 -8.12
N ARG A 412 -19.32 -1.43 -8.05
CA ARG A 412 -18.77 -2.11 -6.88
C ARG A 412 -18.02 -3.39 -7.25
N PRO A 413 -17.08 -3.83 -6.41
CA PRO A 413 -16.43 -5.12 -6.61
C PRO A 413 -17.39 -6.28 -6.32
N MET A 414 -17.33 -7.31 -7.18
CA MET A 414 -18.14 -8.51 -7.10
C MET A 414 -17.28 -9.77 -7.05
N VAL A 415 -17.67 -10.75 -6.23
CA VAL A 415 -17.03 -12.06 -6.13
C VAL A 415 -17.88 -13.08 -6.86
N CYS A 416 -17.27 -13.82 -7.80
CA CYS A 416 -17.94 -14.81 -8.65
C CYS A 416 -17.31 -16.20 -8.58
N GLY A 417 -16.19 -16.38 -7.85
CA GLY A 417 -15.50 -17.67 -7.72
C GLY A 417 -15.15 -18.01 -6.27
N ASP A 418 -14.62 -19.22 -6.08
CA ASP A 418 -14.13 -19.68 -4.78
C ASP A 418 -12.91 -18.87 -4.34
N LEU A 419 -12.94 -18.37 -3.11
CA LEU A 419 -11.81 -17.72 -2.44
C LEU A 419 -11.28 -18.62 -1.32
N PRO A 420 -9.99 -18.53 -0.93
CA PRO A 420 -9.40 -19.41 0.10
C PRO A 420 -10.15 -19.43 1.44
N TRP A 421 -10.84 -18.38 1.77
CA TRP A 421 -11.60 -18.20 3.02
C TRP A 421 -13.11 -18.37 2.87
N ARG A 422 -13.63 -18.44 1.63
CA ARG A 422 -15.08 -18.51 1.39
C ARG A 422 -15.41 -19.11 0.03
N LYS A 423 -16.31 -20.09 0.02
CA LYS A 423 -16.84 -20.66 -1.23
C LYS A 423 -17.72 -19.66 -1.98
N ALA A 424 -17.77 -19.80 -3.29
CA ALA A 424 -18.65 -19.01 -4.13
C ALA A 424 -20.12 -19.32 -3.84
N ASP A 425 -20.95 -18.29 -3.92
CA ASP A 425 -22.40 -18.44 -3.93
C ASP A 425 -22.89 -18.83 -5.34
N ALA A 426 -24.15 -19.25 -5.44
CA ALA A 426 -24.77 -19.58 -6.75
C ALA A 426 -24.85 -18.37 -7.71
N LYS A 427 -24.76 -17.15 -7.17
CA LYS A 427 -24.72 -15.88 -7.91
C LYS A 427 -23.57 -15.04 -7.39
N PRO A 428 -22.99 -14.15 -8.22
CA PRO A 428 -22.02 -13.19 -7.75
C PRO A 428 -22.55 -12.36 -6.57
N ARG A 429 -21.71 -12.20 -5.54
CA ARG A 429 -22.00 -11.38 -4.36
C ARG A 429 -21.11 -10.15 -4.32
N SER A 430 -21.54 -9.13 -3.60
CA SER A 430 -20.68 -7.97 -3.33
C SER A 430 -19.48 -8.37 -2.46
N TRP A 431 -18.34 -7.77 -2.74
CA TRP A 431 -17.14 -7.79 -1.90
C TRP A 431 -17.43 -7.15 -0.54
N ASP A 432 -16.93 -7.71 0.54
CA ASP A 432 -17.11 -7.20 1.89
C ASP A 432 -15.79 -7.10 2.67
N ASP A 433 -15.83 -6.55 3.89
CA ASP A 433 -14.63 -6.39 4.74
C ASP A 433 -13.91 -7.71 5.05
N THR A 434 -14.61 -8.85 4.99
CA THR A 434 -14.01 -10.18 5.18
C THR A 434 -13.10 -10.53 4.00
N ASP A 435 -13.44 -10.05 2.80
CA ASP A 435 -12.64 -10.28 1.59
C ASP A 435 -11.35 -9.47 1.65
N ASP A 436 -11.40 -8.22 2.11
CA ASP A 436 -10.19 -7.42 2.39
C ASP A 436 -9.25 -8.13 3.39
N ALA A 437 -9.82 -8.60 4.49
CA ALA A 437 -9.06 -9.33 5.52
C ALA A 437 -8.51 -10.66 4.99
N GLY A 438 -9.27 -11.36 4.15
CA GLY A 438 -8.85 -12.60 3.52
C GLY A 438 -7.68 -12.44 2.57
N VAL A 439 -7.72 -11.44 1.69
CA VAL A 439 -6.59 -11.08 0.82
C VAL A 439 -5.38 -10.71 1.65
N HIS A 440 -5.56 -9.85 2.67
CA HIS A 440 -4.46 -9.46 3.54
C HIS A 440 -3.80 -10.66 4.24
N ASN A 441 -4.58 -11.60 4.76
CA ASN A 441 -4.06 -12.81 5.38
C ASN A 441 -3.21 -13.67 4.41
N VAL A 442 -3.63 -13.80 3.15
CA VAL A 442 -2.85 -14.51 2.12
C VAL A 442 -1.55 -13.76 1.82
N LEU A 443 -1.61 -12.44 1.69
CA LEU A 443 -0.43 -11.61 1.44
C LEU A 443 0.58 -11.66 2.60
N GLU A 444 0.10 -11.59 3.83
CA GLU A 444 0.93 -11.69 5.04
C GLU A 444 1.58 -13.07 5.17
N LYS A 445 0.76 -14.11 5.07
CA LYS A 445 1.22 -15.49 5.29
C LYS A 445 2.19 -15.96 4.21
N ASP A 446 1.81 -15.79 2.93
CA ASP A 446 2.48 -16.43 1.81
C ASP A 446 3.50 -15.51 1.13
N TYR A 447 3.25 -14.21 1.07
CA TYR A 447 4.14 -13.24 0.42
C TYR A 447 4.92 -12.37 1.40
N LYS A 448 4.67 -12.49 2.71
CA LYS A 448 5.29 -11.68 3.78
C LYS A 448 5.03 -10.18 3.61
N ILE A 449 3.87 -9.84 3.05
CA ILE A 449 3.40 -8.47 2.87
C ILE A 449 2.38 -8.16 3.97
N ASP A 450 2.79 -7.40 4.98
CA ASP A 450 1.96 -6.97 6.12
C ASP A 450 1.71 -5.46 6.05
N SER A 451 0.61 -5.06 5.39
CA SER A 451 0.15 -3.67 5.36
C SER A 451 -1.29 -3.58 4.84
N MET A 452 -2.27 -3.56 5.72
CA MET A 452 -3.68 -3.43 5.36
C MET A 452 -3.99 -2.19 4.47
N PRO A 453 -3.44 -0.98 4.74
CA PRO A 453 -3.68 0.16 3.86
C PRO A 453 -3.22 -0.07 2.42
N LYS A 454 -2.01 -0.62 2.23
CA LYS A 454 -1.48 -0.93 0.89
C LYS A 454 -2.21 -2.11 0.25
N THR A 455 -2.69 -3.07 1.04
CA THR A 455 -3.54 -4.16 0.55
C THR A 455 -4.78 -3.59 -0.12
N ARG A 456 -5.51 -2.69 0.55
CA ARG A 456 -6.69 -2.04 -0.02
C ARG A 456 -6.37 -1.26 -1.29
N GLU A 457 -5.34 -0.43 -1.27
CA GLU A 457 -4.91 0.33 -2.46
C GLU A 457 -4.52 -0.60 -3.62
N GLY A 458 -3.83 -1.70 -3.36
CA GLY A 458 -3.43 -2.68 -4.37
C GLY A 458 -4.61 -3.48 -4.93
N VAL A 459 -5.59 -3.84 -4.08
CA VAL A 459 -6.85 -4.47 -4.48
C VAL A 459 -7.68 -3.52 -5.35
N ASP A 460 -7.81 -2.24 -4.95
CA ASP A 460 -8.54 -1.23 -5.73
C ASP A 460 -7.93 -1.06 -7.12
N LEU A 461 -6.60 -1.01 -7.23
CA LEU A 461 -5.92 -0.95 -8.53
C LEU A 461 -6.07 -2.23 -9.36
N ALA A 462 -6.03 -3.40 -8.72
CA ALA A 462 -6.26 -4.67 -9.41
C ALA A 462 -7.69 -4.76 -9.97
N LEU A 463 -8.69 -4.33 -9.19
CA LEU A 463 -10.09 -4.27 -9.58
C LEU A 463 -10.31 -3.31 -10.76
N ALA A 464 -9.61 -2.17 -10.79
CA ALA A 464 -9.67 -1.25 -11.92
C ALA A 464 -9.18 -1.85 -13.25
N ASP A 465 -8.35 -2.91 -13.19
CA ASP A 465 -7.88 -3.64 -14.37
C ASP A 465 -8.81 -4.81 -14.78
N ILE A 466 -9.70 -5.24 -13.90
CA ILE A 466 -10.56 -6.41 -14.08
C ILE A 466 -12.02 -5.95 -14.03
N THR A 467 -12.42 -5.15 -15.03
CA THR A 467 -13.77 -4.60 -15.11
C THR A 467 -14.69 -5.46 -15.98
N ARG A 468 -15.95 -5.56 -15.59
CA ARG A 468 -17.02 -6.22 -16.35
C ARG A 468 -18.30 -5.39 -16.28
N HIS A 469 -19.11 -5.49 -17.31
CA HIS A 469 -20.43 -4.88 -17.34
C HIS A 469 -21.50 -5.95 -17.65
N PRO A 470 -22.05 -6.61 -16.65
CA PRO A 470 -22.88 -7.80 -16.85
C PRO A 470 -24.07 -7.58 -17.80
N VAL A 471 -24.75 -6.43 -17.71
CA VAL A 471 -25.90 -6.13 -18.61
C VAL A 471 -25.45 -5.92 -20.04
N ARG A 472 -24.31 -5.24 -20.26
CA ARG A 472 -23.74 -5.06 -21.62
C ARG A 472 -23.27 -6.38 -22.20
N GLU A 473 -22.58 -7.20 -21.43
CA GLU A 473 -22.14 -8.55 -21.82
C GLU A 473 -23.34 -9.42 -22.18
N TYR A 474 -24.40 -9.37 -21.36
CA TYR A 474 -25.66 -10.06 -21.67
C TYR A 474 -26.24 -9.61 -23.01
N LEU A 475 -26.45 -8.30 -23.21
CA LEU A 475 -27.04 -7.79 -24.46
C LEU A 475 -26.20 -8.14 -25.69
N GLN A 476 -24.88 -8.03 -25.60
CA GLN A 476 -23.96 -8.35 -26.68
C GLN A 476 -23.81 -9.85 -26.96
N SER A 477 -24.15 -10.70 -26.02
CA SER A 477 -24.13 -12.17 -26.21
C SER A 477 -25.35 -12.70 -26.96
N LEU A 478 -26.41 -11.88 -27.08
CA LEU A 478 -27.66 -12.31 -27.69
C LEU A 478 -27.56 -12.32 -29.22
N ILE A 479 -28.17 -13.33 -29.85
CA ILE A 479 -28.27 -13.47 -31.28
C ILE A 479 -29.74 -13.50 -31.66
N TRP A 480 -30.20 -12.54 -32.48
CA TRP A 480 -31.58 -12.45 -32.92
C TRP A 480 -31.88 -13.53 -33.96
N ASP A 481 -33.01 -14.24 -33.77
CA ASP A 481 -33.51 -15.29 -34.70
C ASP A 481 -34.21 -14.76 -35.93
N GLY A 482 -34.38 -13.42 -36.06
CA GLY A 482 -35.03 -12.75 -37.20
C GLY A 482 -36.55 -12.61 -37.03
N GLU A 483 -37.19 -13.17 -35.97
CA GLU A 483 -38.62 -13.00 -35.76
C GLU A 483 -38.92 -11.75 -34.92
N LYS A 484 -39.83 -10.91 -35.42
CA LYS A 484 -40.18 -9.63 -34.80
C LYS A 484 -41.10 -9.82 -33.63
N ARG A 485 -40.68 -9.38 -32.43
CA ARG A 485 -41.40 -9.46 -31.16
C ARG A 485 -41.43 -8.16 -30.36
N CYS A 486 -40.52 -7.23 -30.65
CA CYS A 486 -40.47 -5.94 -29.91
C CYS A 486 -41.74 -5.13 -30.06
N GLU A 487 -42.30 -5.07 -31.28
CA GLU A 487 -43.49 -4.27 -31.55
C GLU A 487 -44.77 -4.80 -30.89
N THR A 488 -44.82 -6.13 -30.72
CA THR A 488 -46.03 -6.85 -30.25
C THR A 488 -45.94 -7.31 -28.80
N LEU A 489 -44.86 -7.03 -28.11
CA LEU A 489 -44.67 -7.48 -26.72
C LEU A 489 -45.90 -7.28 -25.82
N PHE A 490 -46.41 -6.05 -25.70
CA PHE A 490 -47.55 -5.79 -24.85
C PHE A 490 -48.89 -6.19 -25.47
N ILE A 491 -48.96 -6.34 -26.80
CA ILE A 491 -50.14 -6.89 -27.51
C ILE A 491 -50.27 -8.38 -27.21
N ASP A 492 -49.18 -9.14 -27.45
CA ASP A 492 -49.19 -10.60 -27.36
C ASP A 492 -49.24 -11.10 -25.90
N TYR A 493 -48.66 -10.39 -24.95
CA TYR A 493 -48.50 -10.86 -23.57
C TYR A 493 -49.36 -10.10 -22.53
N LEU A 494 -49.85 -8.90 -22.86
CA LEU A 494 -50.71 -8.13 -21.94
C LEU A 494 -52.06 -7.77 -22.53
N GLY A 495 -52.33 -8.14 -23.78
CA GLY A 495 -53.61 -7.87 -24.45
C GLY A 495 -53.81 -6.40 -24.73
N ALA A 496 -52.78 -5.64 -25.04
CA ALA A 496 -52.91 -4.28 -25.51
C ALA A 496 -53.53 -4.22 -26.89
N GLU A 497 -54.13 -3.08 -27.26
CA GLU A 497 -54.68 -2.87 -28.56
C GLU A 497 -53.58 -2.93 -29.63
N ASP A 498 -53.83 -3.66 -30.71
CA ASP A 498 -52.95 -3.69 -31.89
C ASP A 498 -53.12 -2.42 -32.76
N SER A 499 -52.36 -1.42 -32.44
CA SER A 499 -52.35 -0.16 -33.14
C SER A 499 -50.94 0.24 -33.58
N ARG A 500 -50.83 1.08 -34.58
CA ARG A 500 -49.55 1.65 -34.99
C ARG A 500 -48.83 2.38 -33.86
N TYR A 501 -49.58 3.05 -32.99
CA TYR A 501 -49.04 3.72 -31.82
C TYR A 501 -48.46 2.71 -30.84
N THR A 502 -49.24 1.72 -30.36
CA THR A 502 -48.79 0.70 -29.43
C THR A 502 -47.53 -0.03 -29.90
N ARG A 503 -47.51 -0.49 -31.14
CA ARG A 503 -46.34 -1.13 -31.77
C ARG A 503 -45.11 -0.23 -31.73
N THR A 504 -45.27 1.04 -32.15
CA THR A 504 -44.12 1.96 -32.22
C THR A 504 -43.59 2.34 -30.85
N VAL A 505 -44.43 2.71 -29.87
CA VAL A 505 -43.98 3.10 -28.54
C VAL A 505 -43.34 1.93 -27.78
N THR A 506 -43.82 0.70 -27.94
CA THR A 506 -43.27 -0.50 -27.37
C THR A 506 -41.84 -0.74 -27.89
N ARG A 507 -41.68 -0.75 -29.24
CA ARG A 507 -40.35 -0.93 -29.85
C ARG A 507 -39.36 0.18 -29.43
N LYS A 508 -39.78 1.44 -29.50
CA LYS A 508 -38.93 2.58 -29.10
C LYS A 508 -38.53 2.57 -27.63
N ALA A 509 -39.42 2.15 -26.72
CA ALA A 509 -39.09 2.02 -25.31
C ALA A 509 -38.03 0.94 -25.09
N LEU A 510 -38.10 -0.21 -25.75
CA LEU A 510 -37.11 -1.28 -25.66
C LEU A 510 -35.77 -0.87 -26.27
N ILE A 511 -35.75 -0.25 -27.44
CA ILE A 511 -34.53 0.28 -28.05
C ILE A 511 -33.87 1.32 -27.11
N GLY A 512 -34.65 2.23 -26.54
CA GLY A 512 -34.16 3.23 -25.57
C GLY A 512 -33.58 2.62 -24.31
N ALA A 513 -34.18 1.53 -23.79
CA ALA A 513 -33.64 0.79 -22.67
C ALA A 513 -32.33 0.10 -23.02
N ALA A 514 -32.18 -0.51 -24.19
CA ALA A 514 -30.92 -1.07 -24.67
C ALA A 514 -29.87 0.03 -24.90
N ALA A 515 -30.25 1.17 -25.47
CA ALA A 515 -29.37 2.32 -25.70
C ALA A 515 -28.79 2.86 -24.40
N ARG A 516 -29.54 2.88 -23.29
CA ARG A 516 -29.04 3.31 -21.96
C ARG A 516 -27.87 2.45 -21.47
N ILE A 517 -27.84 1.18 -21.81
CA ILE A 517 -26.73 0.26 -21.46
C ILE A 517 -25.57 0.37 -22.44
N LEU A 518 -25.88 0.41 -23.74
CA LEU A 518 -24.84 0.41 -24.80
C LEU A 518 -24.19 1.78 -24.98
N SER A 519 -24.91 2.86 -24.63
CA SER A 519 -24.44 4.25 -24.65
C SER A 519 -24.87 4.98 -23.38
N PRO A 520 -24.21 4.73 -22.23
CA PRO A 520 -24.56 5.34 -20.95
C PRO A 520 -24.67 6.85 -21.05
N GLY A 521 -25.69 7.42 -20.40
CA GLY A 521 -25.96 8.86 -20.47
C GLY A 521 -26.64 9.35 -21.73
N CYS A 522 -26.97 8.48 -22.68
CA CYS A 522 -27.74 8.89 -23.84
C CYS A 522 -29.09 9.50 -23.45
N LYS A 523 -29.62 10.41 -24.26
CA LYS A 523 -30.91 11.03 -23.99
C LYS A 523 -32.04 10.00 -24.17
N HIS A 524 -32.71 9.65 -23.09
CA HIS A 524 -33.93 8.84 -23.11
C HIS A 524 -34.83 9.37 -21.98
N ASP A 525 -35.69 10.35 -22.32
CA ASP A 525 -36.54 11.08 -21.39
C ASP A 525 -38.03 10.67 -21.52
N HIS A 526 -38.30 9.52 -22.12
CA HIS A 526 -39.63 8.95 -22.28
C HIS A 526 -39.81 7.79 -21.33
N MET A 527 -41.04 7.59 -20.88
CA MET A 527 -41.46 6.49 -20.00
C MET A 527 -42.73 5.86 -20.54
N LEU A 528 -42.69 4.59 -20.90
CA LEU A 528 -43.90 3.84 -21.28
C LEU A 528 -44.66 3.51 -19.99
N VAL A 529 -45.97 3.78 -19.98
CA VAL A 529 -46.86 3.58 -18.85
C VAL A 529 -47.96 2.56 -19.19
N LEU A 530 -47.91 1.42 -18.49
CA LEU A 530 -48.90 0.37 -18.67
C LEU A 530 -50.14 0.66 -17.79
N ILE A 531 -51.29 0.86 -18.42
CA ILE A 531 -52.54 1.17 -17.77
C ILE A 531 -53.49 -0.03 -17.85
N GLY A 532 -54.12 -0.43 -16.73
CA GLY A 532 -55.04 -1.54 -16.75
C GLY A 532 -55.32 -2.15 -15.39
N PRO A 533 -56.20 -3.13 -15.31
CA PRO A 533 -56.68 -3.71 -14.08
C PRO A 533 -55.59 -4.28 -13.18
N GLN A 534 -55.86 -4.33 -11.89
CA GLN A 534 -54.93 -4.98 -10.96
C GLN A 534 -54.80 -6.48 -11.27
N GLY A 535 -53.57 -7.02 -11.21
CA GLY A 535 -53.31 -8.45 -11.44
C GLY A 535 -53.19 -8.87 -12.91
N CYS A 536 -53.23 -7.93 -13.88
CA CYS A 536 -53.01 -8.24 -15.29
C CYS A 536 -51.54 -8.41 -15.67
N ARG A 537 -50.63 -8.67 -14.73
CA ARG A 537 -49.23 -9.03 -14.91
C ARG A 537 -48.31 -7.88 -15.43
N LYS A 538 -48.70 -6.60 -15.30
CA LYS A 538 -47.85 -5.45 -15.68
C LYS A 538 -46.44 -5.52 -15.09
N SER A 539 -46.34 -5.46 -13.77
CA SER A 539 -45.05 -5.52 -13.04
C SER A 539 -44.29 -6.83 -13.26
N THR A 540 -45.01 -7.96 -13.39
CA THR A 540 -44.41 -9.26 -13.68
C THR A 540 -43.73 -9.26 -15.06
N THR A 541 -44.33 -8.64 -16.05
CA THR A 541 -43.73 -8.51 -17.40
C THR A 541 -42.47 -7.63 -17.37
N LEU A 542 -42.54 -6.49 -16.68
CA LEU A 542 -41.37 -5.61 -16.52
C LEU A 542 -40.23 -6.32 -15.75
N LYS A 543 -40.55 -7.08 -14.72
CA LYS A 543 -39.59 -7.90 -13.98
C LYS A 543 -38.95 -8.99 -14.86
N LYS A 544 -39.73 -9.65 -15.73
CA LYS A 544 -39.17 -10.61 -16.69
C LYS A 544 -38.19 -9.92 -17.68
N LEU A 545 -38.53 -8.71 -18.16
CA LEU A 545 -37.66 -7.93 -19.03
C LEU A 545 -36.37 -7.49 -18.35
N GLY A 546 -36.47 -6.98 -17.12
CA GLY A 546 -35.30 -6.47 -16.36
C GLY A 546 -34.47 -7.57 -15.71
N LYS A 547 -34.98 -8.83 -15.67
CA LYS A 547 -34.29 -9.97 -15.02
C LYS A 547 -33.85 -9.60 -13.59
N GLU A 548 -32.60 -9.92 -13.22
CA GLU A 548 -31.98 -9.54 -11.94
C GLU A 548 -31.72 -8.04 -11.79
N TRP A 549 -31.74 -7.29 -12.88
CA TRP A 549 -31.52 -5.85 -12.89
C TRP A 549 -32.82 -5.04 -12.89
N PHE A 550 -33.91 -5.63 -12.42
CA PHE A 550 -35.22 -5.00 -12.23
C PHE A 550 -35.39 -4.43 -10.82
N SER A 551 -36.00 -3.24 -10.72
CA SER A 551 -36.42 -2.67 -9.42
C SER A 551 -37.82 -2.08 -9.52
N ASP A 552 -38.64 -2.32 -8.48
CA ASP A 552 -39.93 -1.70 -8.21
C ASP A 552 -39.90 -0.88 -6.90
N SER A 553 -38.72 -0.63 -6.35
CA SER A 553 -38.51 -0.13 -4.98
C SER A 553 -38.07 1.33 -4.92
N LEU A 554 -38.30 2.12 -5.96
CA LEU A 554 -37.94 3.54 -5.98
C LEU A 554 -38.90 4.34 -5.11
N TYR A 555 -38.48 4.79 -3.91
CA TYR A 555 -39.29 5.50 -2.94
C TYR A 555 -39.03 7.02 -2.85
N THR A 556 -37.92 7.51 -3.39
CA THR A 556 -37.57 8.94 -3.44
C THR A 556 -36.97 9.33 -4.79
N MET A 557 -37.25 10.54 -5.24
CA MET A 557 -36.73 11.13 -6.49
C MET A 557 -35.90 12.39 -6.24
N SER A 558 -35.57 12.66 -4.98
CA SER A 558 -34.80 13.84 -4.58
C SER A 558 -33.68 13.47 -3.63
N GLY A 559 -32.58 14.23 -3.72
CA GLY A 559 -31.42 14.01 -2.87
C GLY A 559 -30.48 12.91 -3.37
N LYS A 560 -29.46 12.62 -2.58
CA LYS A 560 -28.43 11.61 -2.88
C LYS A 560 -29.01 10.20 -2.95
N ASP A 561 -29.89 9.87 -2.02
CA ASP A 561 -30.50 8.53 -1.91
C ASP A 561 -31.28 8.14 -3.17
N ALA A 562 -31.86 9.14 -3.86
CA ALA A 562 -32.56 8.91 -5.12
C ALA A 562 -31.63 8.35 -6.21
N TYR A 563 -30.38 8.75 -6.21
CA TYR A 563 -29.41 8.29 -7.23
C TYR A 563 -28.78 6.94 -6.82
N GLU A 564 -28.53 6.73 -5.54
CA GLU A 564 -28.02 5.44 -5.02
C GLU A 564 -29.02 4.30 -5.27
N GLN A 565 -30.33 4.56 -5.25
CA GLN A 565 -31.37 3.58 -5.59
C GLN A 565 -31.38 3.14 -7.06
N LEU A 566 -30.75 3.90 -7.96
CA LEU A 566 -30.67 3.54 -9.37
C LEU A 566 -29.52 2.59 -9.70
N GLN A 567 -28.51 2.49 -8.80
CA GLN A 567 -27.33 1.68 -9.05
C GLN A 567 -27.65 0.20 -9.14
N GLY A 568 -27.17 -0.45 -10.19
CA GLY A 568 -27.37 -1.87 -10.41
C GLY A 568 -28.76 -2.24 -10.95
N PHE A 569 -29.60 -1.27 -11.32
CA PHE A 569 -30.90 -1.52 -11.91
C PHE A 569 -31.02 -0.93 -13.32
N TRP A 570 -31.45 -1.78 -14.24
CA TRP A 570 -31.63 -1.42 -15.65
C TRP A 570 -33.08 -1.01 -15.94
N ILE A 571 -34.06 -1.85 -15.55
CA ILE A 571 -35.50 -1.57 -15.71
C ILE A 571 -36.06 -1.20 -14.36
N ILE A 572 -36.53 0.05 -14.24
CA ILE A 572 -37.09 0.58 -13.00
C ILE A 572 -38.58 0.86 -13.20
N GLU A 573 -39.40 0.24 -12.38
CA GLU A 573 -40.83 0.44 -12.37
C GLU A 573 -41.21 1.56 -11.40
N LEU A 574 -41.97 2.54 -11.92
CA LEU A 574 -42.71 3.51 -11.12
C LEU A 574 -44.15 3.03 -10.99
N SER A 575 -44.47 2.39 -9.87
CA SER A 575 -45.80 1.86 -9.58
C SER A 575 -46.72 2.95 -9.03
N GLU A 576 -48.05 2.75 -9.20
CA GLU A 576 -49.13 3.58 -8.65
C GLU A 576 -49.04 5.09 -9.00
N MET A 577 -48.74 5.39 -10.27
CA MET A 577 -48.63 6.76 -10.74
C MET A 577 -49.88 7.65 -10.52
N ALA A 578 -51.03 7.04 -10.23
CA ALA A 578 -52.30 7.74 -9.99
C ALA A 578 -52.32 8.54 -8.67
N ALA A 579 -51.48 8.16 -7.67
CA ALA A 579 -51.50 8.79 -6.34
C ALA A 579 -50.67 10.09 -6.27
N THR A 580 -50.01 10.49 -7.38
CA THR A 580 -49.00 11.57 -7.38
C THR A 580 -49.65 12.95 -7.50
N ARG A 581 -49.29 13.85 -6.56
CA ARG A 581 -49.69 15.26 -6.63
C ARG A 581 -49.00 15.95 -7.82
N LYS A 582 -49.54 17.05 -8.33
CA LYS A 582 -48.99 17.82 -9.46
C LYS A 582 -47.49 18.15 -9.28
N ALA A 583 -47.03 18.43 -8.05
CA ALA A 583 -45.62 18.68 -7.70
C ALA A 583 -44.75 17.44 -7.88
N GLU A 584 -45.28 16.25 -7.63
CA GLU A 584 -44.57 14.97 -7.78
C GLU A 584 -44.45 14.59 -9.26
N VAL A 585 -45.42 14.88 -10.09
CA VAL A 585 -45.33 14.69 -11.56
C VAL A 585 -44.20 15.55 -12.15
N GLU A 586 -44.07 16.79 -11.69
CA GLU A 586 -42.93 17.62 -12.11
C GLU A 586 -41.56 17.07 -11.66
N GLN A 587 -41.47 16.49 -10.47
CA GLN A 587 -40.27 15.82 -10.00
C GLN A 587 -39.96 14.57 -10.84
N ILE A 588 -40.97 13.75 -11.17
CA ILE A 588 -40.80 12.60 -12.07
C ILE A 588 -40.27 13.05 -13.42
N LYS A 589 -40.86 14.08 -14.03
CA LYS A 589 -40.43 14.63 -15.32
C LYS A 589 -38.95 15.09 -15.30
N GLN A 590 -38.54 15.80 -14.25
CA GLN A 590 -37.18 16.26 -14.07
C GLN A 590 -36.22 15.07 -13.84
N PHE A 591 -36.66 14.11 -13.02
CA PHE A 591 -35.86 12.95 -12.66
C PHE A 591 -35.61 12.02 -13.85
N VAL A 592 -36.66 11.69 -14.62
CA VAL A 592 -36.57 10.81 -15.81
C VAL A 592 -35.73 11.45 -16.91
N SER A 593 -35.75 12.79 -17.05
CA SER A 593 -35.05 13.50 -18.14
C SER A 593 -33.54 13.62 -17.93
N LYS A 594 -33.01 13.26 -16.77
CA LYS A 594 -31.58 13.35 -16.51
C LYS A 594 -30.79 12.34 -17.34
N GLN A 595 -29.63 12.78 -17.82
CA GLN A 595 -28.69 11.94 -18.55
C GLN A 595 -27.55 11.43 -17.65
N GLU A 596 -27.26 12.18 -16.56
CA GLU A 596 -26.22 11.89 -15.59
C GLU A 596 -26.65 12.31 -14.20
N ASP A 597 -26.11 11.66 -13.21
CA ASP A 597 -26.30 11.97 -11.80
C ASP A 597 -24.94 12.29 -11.16
N ASN A 598 -24.83 13.50 -10.57
CA ASN A 598 -23.60 13.96 -9.94
C ASN A 598 -23.75 13.85 -8.42
N TYR A 599 -23.08 12.85 -7.82
CA TYR A 599 -23.09 12.68 -6.37
C TYR A 599 -21.79 12.03 -5.89
N ARG A 600 -21.59 12.04 -4.58
CA ARG A 600 -20.48 11.40 -3.91
C ARG A 600 -20.99 10.12 -3.24
N ALA A 601 -20.55 8.96 -3.70
CA ALA A 601 -20.88 7.67 -3.09
C ALA A 601 -20.47 7.63 -1.61
N ALA A 602 -21.10 6.76 -0.83
CA ALA A 602 -20.74 6.59 0.58
C ALA A 602 -19.24 6.25 0.69
N TYR A 603 -18.54 6.97 1.59
CA TYR A 603 -17.09 6.86 1.82
C TYR A 603 -16.17 7.31 0.68
N ALA A 604 -16.67 7.67 -0.49
CA ALA A 604 -15.85 8.23 -1.57
C ALA A 604 -15.29 9.61 -1.18
N ARG A 605 -14.07 9.92 -1.63
CA ARG A 605 -13.43 11.22 -1.36
C ARG A 605 -13.86 12.31 -2.34
N ARG A 606 -14.36 11.94 -3.53
CA ARG A 606 -14.67 12.86 -4.63
C ARG A 606 -16.08 12.66 -5.12
N THR A 607 -16.72 13.75 -5.59
CA THR A 607 -17.95 13.68 -6.38
C THR A 607 -17.60 13.14 -7.78
N GLN A 608 -18.40 12.19 -8.24
CA GLN A 608 -18.25 11.59 -9.57
C GLN A 608 -19.52 11.83 -10.39
N CYS A 609 -19.38 11.84 -11.68
CA CYS A 609 -20.45 11.86 -12.65
C CYS A 609 -20.80 10.41 -13.01
N HIS A 610 -22.06 10.05 -12.84
CA HIS A 610 -22.60 8.72 -13.12
C HIS A 610 -23.57 8.81 -14.29
N PRO A 611 -23.12 8.46 -15.51
CA PRO A 611 -24.01 8.44 -16.68
C PRO A 611 -25.15 7.44 -16.47
N ARG A 612 -26.40 7.86 -16.69
CA ARG A 612 -27.55 6.99 -16.46
C ARG A 612 -27.60 5.80 -17.40
N GLN A 613 -27.81 4.63 -16.81
CA GLN A 613 -27.91 3.36 -17.52
C GLN A 613 -29.28 2.70 -17.33
N CYS A 614 -30.18 3.30 -16.56
CA CYS A 614 -31.51 2.79 -16.33
C CYS A 614 -32.56 3.38 -17.30
N ALA A 615 -33.62 2.60 -17.54
CA ALA A 615 -34.83 3.02 -18.21
C ALA A 615 -36.04 2.89 -17.28
N PHE A 616 -36.93 3.87 -17.31
CA PHE A 616 -38.11 3.93 -16.46
C PHE A 616 -39.36 3.45 -17.20
N PHE A 617 -40.16 2.64 -16.51
CA PHE A 617 -41.48 2.20 -16.93
C PHE A 617 -42.47 2.52 -15.86
N GLY A 618 -43.69 2.96 -16.24
CA GLY A 618 -44.75 3.24 -15.29
C GLY A 618 -45.82 2.14 -15.29
N THR A 619 -46.45 1.94 -14.15
CA THR A 619 -47.67 1.12 -14.05
C THR A 619 -48.75 1.87 -13.27
N THR A 620 -49.99 1.78 -13.73
CA THR A 620 -51.15 2.37 -13.04
C THR A 620 -52.40 1.58 -13.34
N ASN A 621 -53.39 1.70 -12.44
CA ASN A 621 -54.76 1.20 -12.63
C ASN A 621 -55.72 2.35 -12.99
N ASP A 622 -55.23 3.60 -12.97
CA ASP A 622 -56.07 4.78 -13.24
C ASP A 622 -55.90 5.18 -14.70
N GLU A 623 -57.02 5.28 -15.42
CA GLU A 623 -57.02 5.70 -16.81
C GLU A 623 -56.67 7.19 -17.00
N GLU A 624 -57.01 8.04 -16.01
CA GLU A 624 -56.74 9.48 -16.02
C GLU A 624 -55.54 9.87 -15.14
N PHE A 625 -54.40 9.21 -15.28
CA PHE A 625 -53.24 9.42 -14.43
C PHE A 625 -52.39 10.69 -14.74
N LEU A 626 -52.57 11.32 -15.88
CA LEU A 626 -51.88 12.52 -16.28
C LEU A 626 -52.61 13.78 -15.79
N ARG A 627 -52.07 14.41 -14.74
CA ARG A 627 -52.68 15.62 -14.13
C ARG A 627 -52.15 16.93 -14.68
N ASP A 628 -51.16 16.90 -15.58
CA ASP A 628 -50.57 18.08 -16.17
C ASP A 628 -50.35 17.89 -17.67
N PRO A 629 -51.09 18.58 -18.54
CA PRO A 629 -50.96 18.50 -19.97
C PRO A 629 -49.65 19.09 -20.51
N THR A 630 -48.97 19.92 -19.72
CA THR A 630 -47.75 20.64 -20.17
C THR A 630 -46.45 19.80 -20.07
N GLY A 631 -46.42 18.56 -20.25
CA GLY A 631 -45.26 17.70 -20.21
C GLY A 631 -45.61 16.25 -20.42
N ALA A 632 -46.84 15.99 -20.77
CA ALA A 632 -47.39 14.68 -21.05
C ALA A 632 -46.59 13.93 -22.14
N ARG A 633 -45.88 14.63 -23.05
CA ARG A 633 -45.06 14.05 -24.13
C ARG A 633 -44.02 13.02 -23.67
N ARG A 634 -43.65 13.04 -22.38
CA ARG A 634 -42.68 12.08 -21.84
C ARG A 634 -43.33 10.74 -21.50
N PHE A 635 -44.63 10.69 -21.32
CA PHE A 635 -45.35 9.50 -20.94
C PHE A 635 -46.03 8.88 -22.16
N TRP A 636 -45.79 7.60 -22.38
CA TRP A 636 -46.41 6.84 -23.47
C TRP A 636 -47.42 5.84 -22.90
N PRO A 637 -48.68 6.23 -22.78
CA PRO A 637 -49.73 5.38 -22.25
C PRO A 637 -49.99 4.16 -23.16
N VAL A 638 -50.01 2.98 -22.59
CA VAL A 638 -50.44 1.73 -23.25
C VAL A 638 -51.44 1.01 -22.39
N VAL A 639 -52.69 0.95 -22.89
CA VAL A 639 -53.76 0.25 -22.16
C VAL A 639 -53.64 -1.25 -22.36
N VAL A 640 -53.64 -1.98 -21.26
CA VAL A 640 -53.57 -3.43 -21.22
C VAL A 640 -54.85 -4.03 -20.59
N THR A 641 -55.16 -5.25 -20.90
CA THR A 641 -56.40 -5.90 -20.48
C THR A 641 -56.16 -7.07 -19.53
N ASP A 642 -57.27 -7.61 -18.98
CA ASP A 642 -57.24 -8.85 -18.18
C ASP A 642 -56.74 -10.10 -18.91
N ALA A 643 -56.61 -10.04 -20.26
CA ALA A 643 -55.98 -11.11 -21.06
C ALA A 643 -54.52 -11.38 -20.61
N GLY A 644 -53.83 -10.36 -20.07
CA GLY A 644 -52.49 -10.50 -19.51
C GLY A 644 -52.38 -11.51 -18.35
N LYS A 645 -53.49 -11.84 -17.65
CA LYS A 645 -53.51 -12.85 -16.61
C LYS A 645 -53.09 -14.26 -17.13
N THR A 646 -53.42 -14.57 -18.36
CA THR A 646 -53.10 -15.86 -19.01
C THR A 646 -51.96 -15.73 -20.02
N LEU A 647 -51.89 -14.66 -20.77
CA LEU A 647 -50.87 -14.43 -21.78
C LEU A 647 -49.48 -14.13 -21.19
N GLY A 648 -49.45 -13.40 -20.06
CA GLY A 648 -48.20 -13.03 -19.41
C GLY A 648 -47.37 -14.21 -18.92
N ASP A 649 -48.02 -15.36 -18.64
CA ASP A 649 -47.29 -16.58 -18.27
C ASP A 649 -46.53 -17.22 -19.45
N LYS A 650 -46.96 -16.96 -20.68
CA LYS A 650 -46.29 -17.45 -21.89
C LYS A 650 -44.98 -16.73 -22.24
N LEU A 651 -44.74 -15.56 -21.64
CA LEU A 651 -43.49 -14.84 -21.83
C LEU A 651 -42.39 -15.57 -21.06
N THR A 652 -41.65 -16.42 -21.77
CA THR A 652 -40.51 -17.18 -21.23
C THR A 652 -39.20 -16.37 -21.26
N ALA A 653 -38.19 -16.85 -20.53
CA ALA A 653 -36.86 -16.20 -20.54
C ALA A 653 -36.25 -16.17 -21.95
N SER A 654 -36.41 -17.27 -22.73
CA SER A 654 -35.89 -17.31 -24.10
C SER A 654 -36.56 -16.28 -25.04
N ILE A 655 -37.87 -16.04 -24.87
CA ILE A 655 -38.59 -15.01 -25.64
C ILE A 655 -38.09 -13.62 -25.24
N VAL A 656 -37.86 -13.37 -23.94
CA VAL A 656 -37.27 -12.13 -23.46
C VAL A 656 -35.88 -11.88 -24.07
N ASP A 657 -35.06 -12.93 -24.15
CA ASP A 657 -33.74 -12.85 -24.76
C ASP A 657 -33.83 -12.45 -26.25
N GLN A 658 -34.80 -13.03 -27.00
CA GLN A 658 -35.02 -12.67 -28.39
C GLN A 658 -35.56 -11.24 -28.56
N ILE A 659 -36.41 -10.76 -27.66
CA ILE A 659 -36.88 -9.36 -27.66
C ILE A 659 -35.70 -8.40 -27.48
N TRP A 660 -34.80 -8.70 -26.55
CA TRP A 660 -33.62 -7.87 -26.36
C TRP A 660 -32.62 -7.97 -27.52
N ALA A 661 -32.43 -9.16 -28.11
CA ALA A 661 -31.63 -9.34 -29.31
C ALA A 661 -32.15 -8.50 -30.48
N GLU A 662 -33.48 -8.48 -30.72
CA GLU A 662 -34.13 -7.64 -31.71
C GLU A 662 -33.91 -6.17 -31.39
N ALA A 663 -34.11 -5.72 -30.14
CA ALA A 663 -33.93 -4.33 -29.74
C ALA A 663 -32.48 -3.84 -29.94
N VAL A 664 -31.49 -4.68 -29.64
CA VAL A 664 -30.05 -4.41 -29.89
C VAL A 664 -29.79 -4.29 -31.38
N THR A 665 -30.33 -5.20 -32.19
CA THR A 665 -30.18 -5.13 -33.65
C THR A 665 -30.73 -3.83 -34.25
N TYR A 666 -31.87 -3.36 -33.77
CA TYR A 666 -32.42 -2.06 -34.16
C TYR A 666 -31.56 -0.88 -33.72
N TYR A 667 -31.03 -0.94 -32.49
CA TYR A 667 -30.09 0.07 -32.00
C TYR A 667 -28.81 0.14 -32.84
N GLU A 668 -28.21 -1.01 -33.16
CA GLU A 668 -26.99 -1.11 -33.99
C GLU A 668 -27.24 -0.66 -35.44
N ALA A 669 -28.47 -0.87 -35.97
CA ALA A 669 -28.90 -0.35 -37.24
C ALA A 669 -29.13 1.18 -37.27
N GLY A 670 -28.94 1.87 -36.12
CA GLY A 670 -29.11 3.31 -35.99
C GLY A 670 -30.56 3.77 -35.86
N GLU A 671 -31.50 2.87 -35.48
CA GLU A 671 -32.90 3.27 -35.29
C GLU A 671 -33.02 4.20 -34.07
N ILE A 672 -33.69 5.36 -34.28
CA ILE A 672 -33.98 6.34 -33.25
C ILE A 672 -34.99 5.78 -32.21
N TRP A 673 -34.83 6.12 -30.94
CA TRP A 673 -35.72 5.66 -29.83
C TRP A 673 -36.61 6.77 -29.25
N TYR A 674 -36.92 7.75 -30.03
CA TYR A 674 -37.93 8.78 -29.74
C TYR A 674 -38.95 8.81 -30.87
N LEU A 675 -40.12 9.43 -30.61
CA LEU A 675 -41.19 9.54 -31.58
C LEU A 675 -40.95 10.77 -32.49
N ASP A 676 -41.35 10.63 -33.73
CA ASP A 676 -41.33 11.68 -34.73
C ASP A 676 -42.60 11.70 -35.60
N GLY A 677 -42.82 12.82 -36.27
CA GLY A 677 -43.88 12.98 -37.27
C GLY A 677 -45.28 12.53 -36.83
N ALA A 678 -45.90 11.71 -37.69
CA ALA A 678 -47.31 11.27 -37.44
C ALA A 678 -47.51 10.46 -36.17
N VAL A 679 -46.50 9.72 -35.67
CA VAL A 679 -46.64 8.93 -34.43
C VAL A 679 -46.56 9.83 -33.20
N GLU A 680 -45.81 10.91 -33.22
CA GLU A 680 -45.83 11.93 -32.17
C GLU A 680 -47.21 12.58 -32.04
N GLU A 681 -47.88 12.81 -33.14
CA GLU A 681 -49.22 13.36 -33.13
C GLU A 681 -50.24 12.37 -32.60
N MET A 682 -50.13 11.07 -32.94
CA MET A 682 -50.95 10.01 -32.35
C MET A 682 -50.71 9.93 -30.81
N ALA A 683 -49.43 10.02 -30.38
CA ALA A 683 -49.12 10.02 -28.98
C ALA A 683 -49.78 11.18 -28.20
N ARG A 684 -49.82 12.40 -28.81
CA ARG A 684 -50.49 13.55 -28.20
C ARG A 684 -51.98 13.31 -27.99
N LYS A 685 -52.67 12.62 -28.96
CA LYS A 685 -54.09 12.27 -28.82
C LYS A 685 -54.31 11.28 -27.68
N VAL A 686 -53.53 10.19 -27.67
CA VAL A 686 -53.59 9.19 -26.58
C VAL A 686 -53.31 9.82 -25.22
N GLN A 687 -52.32 10.72 -25.13
CA GLN A 687 -51.99 11.44 -23.89
C GLN A 687 -53.14 12.35 -23.43
N ALA A 688 -53.85 12.98 -24.37
CA ALA A 688 -55.05 13.82 -24.04
C ALA A 688 -56.17 12.96 -23.44
N ASP A 689 -56.40 11.76 -23.99
CA ASP A 689 -57.44 10.82 -23.51
C ASP A 689 -57.20 10.33 -22.08
N HIS A 690 -55.89 10.29 -21.67
CA HIS A 690 -55.51 9.89 -20.34
C HIS A 690 -55.18 11.05 -19.41
N THR A 691 -55.53 12.29 -19.80
CA THR A 691 -55.36 13.48 -18.96
C THR A 691 -56.64 13.71 -18.13
N GLU A 692 -56.50 13.84 -16.80
CA GLU A 692 -57.61 14.13 -15.92
C GLU A 692 -58.42 15.32 -16.48
N ALA A 693 -59.73 15.08 -16.68
CA ALA A 693 -60.60 16.12 -17.14
C ALA A 693 -60.64 17.24 -16.11
N ASN A 694 -60.10 18.39 -16.43
CA ASN A 694 -60.11 19.53 -15.53
C ASN A 694 -61.56 20.08 -15.46
N GLY A 695 -62.31 19.71 -14.45
CA GLY A 695 -63.68 20.22 -14.28
C GLY A 695 -63.81 21.74 -14.34
N LYS A 696 -62.77 22.46 -14.12
CA LYS A 696 -62.68 23.91 -14.32
C LYS A 696 -62.66 24.27 -15.80
N LEU A 697 -62.05 23.41 -16.65
CA LEU A 697 -61.98 23.68 -18.10
C LEU A 697 -63.38 23.66 -18.72
N GLY A 698 -64.19 22.60 -18.44
CA GLY A 698 -65.56 22.53 -18.92
C GLY A 698 -66.44 23.65 -18.38
N LEU A 699 -66.20 24.09 -17.12
CA LEU A 699 -66.89 25.24 -16.58
C LEU A 699 -66.54 26.54 -17.32
N ILE A 700 -65.26 26.69 -17.69
CA ILE A 700 -64.76 27.85 -18.44
C ILE A 700 -65.31 27.80 -19.89
N GLU A 701 -65.30 26.65 -20.54
CA GLU A 701 -65.89 26.46 -21.85
C GLU A 701 -67.39 26.88 -21.86
N ASN A 702 -68.14 26.32 -20.96
CA ASN A 702 -69.56 26.71 -20.82
C ASN A 702 -69.73 28.20 -20.54
N PHE A 703 -68.90 28.80 -19.70
CA PHE A 703 -68.90 30.22 -19.38
C PHE A 703 -68.60 31.09 -20.62
N LEU A 704 -67.74 30.64 -21.51
CA LEU A 704 -67.35 31.33 -22.73
C LEU A 704 -68.43 31.21 -23.84
N GLU A 705 -69.21 30.13 -23.81
CA GLU A 705 -70.28 29.89 -24.80
C GLU A 705 -71.59 30.63 -24.49
N VAL A 706 -71.80 31.04 -23.25
CA VAL A 706 -72.99 31.78 -22.85
C VAL A 706 -73.05 33.11 -23.55
N LEU A 707 -74.18 33.40 -24.24
CA LEU A 707 -74.41 34.69 -24.85
C LEU A 707 -74.61 35.76 -23.77
N LEU A 708 -74.03 36.94 -23.98
CA LEU A 708 -74.01 38.05 -23.07
C LEU A 708 -75.11 39.04 -23.43
N PRO A 709 -75.76 39.77 -22.44
CA PRO A 709 -76.63 40.87 -22.74
C PRO A 709 -75.94 42.04 -23.46
N GLU A 710 -76.76 42.82 -24.17
CA GLU A 710 -76.23 44.07 -24.80
C GLU A 710 -75.73 45.02 -23.71
N GLY A 711 -74.62 45.71 -23.97
CA GLY A 711 -74.02 46.65 -23.04
C GLY A 711 -73.26 45.97 -21.88
N TRP A 712 -72.89 44.65 -21.97
CA TRP A 712 -72.17 43.89 -20.94
C TRP A 712 -70.93 44.56 -20.41
N ASP A 713 -70.19 45.26 -21.27
CA ASP A 713 -68.97 45.95 -20.86
C ASP A 713 -69.18 47.11 -19.87
N ASP A 714 -70.42 47.72 -19.84
CA ASP A 714 -70.81 48.86 -19.02
C ASP A 714 -71.46 48.43 -17.67
N TRP A 715 -71.74 47.12 -17.51
CA TRP A 715 -72.37 46.62 -16.26
C TRP A 715 -71.37 46.53 -15.15
N ASP A 716 -71.84 46.89 -13.91
CA ASP A 716 -71.09 46.70 -12.67
C ASP A 716 -71.00 45.19 -12.30
N LEU A 717 -70.07 44.86 -11.37
CA LEU A 717 -69.84 43.46 -10.97
C LEU A 717 -71.09 42.81 -10.32
N GLU A 718 -71.85 43.54 -9.53
CA GLU A 718 -73.02 43.02 -8.82
C GLU A 718 -74.10 42.57 -9.84
N LYS A 719 -74.28 43.37 -10.82
CA LYS A 719 -75.25 43.08 -11.92
C LYS A 719 -74.81 41.90 -12.76
N ARG A 720 -73.46 41.74 -13.02
CA ARG A 720 -72.92 40.59 -13.74
C ARG A 720 -73.08 39.32 -12.90
N LEU A 721 -72.79 39.38 -11.60
CA LEU A 721 -72.93 38.22 -10.68
C LEU A 721 -74.41 37.82 -10.55
N MET A 722 -75.37 38.79 -10.56
CA MET A 722 -76.84 38.51 -10.61
C MET A 722 -77.25 37.75 -11.89
N PHE A 723 -76.68 38.11 -13.04
CA PHE A 723 -76.88 37.40 -14.30
C PHE A 723 -76.39 35.97 -14.18
N TRP A 724 -75.23 35.73 -13.61
CA TRP A 724 -74.67 34.39 -13.44
C TRP A 724 -75.44 33.56 -12.39
N SER A 725 -76.11 34.20 -11.44
CA SER A 725 -76.95 33.50 -10.43
C SER A 725 -78.37 33.22 -10.83
N GLY A 726 -78.78 33.68 -12.04
CA GLY A 726 -80.15 33.48 -12.49
C GLY A 726 -81.14 34.47 -11.94
N GLY A 727 -80.74 35.64 -11.33
CA GLY A 727 -81.56 36.62 -10.63
C GLY A 727 -82.36 37.59 -11.53
N PHE A 728 -82.34 37.44 -12.87
CA PHE A 728 -83.09 38.32 -13.79
C PHE A 728 -84.35 37.71 -14.41
N GLY A 729 -84.97 36.73 -13.75
CA GLY A 729 -86.16 36.08 -14.29
C GLY A 729 -85.91 34.87 -15.14
N GLU A 730 -86.95 34.22 -15.63
CA GLU A 730 -86.96 32.86 -16.16
C GLU A 730 -86.07 32.61 -17.40
N GLU A 731 -85.42 33.62 -18.01
CA GLU A 731 -84.52 33.38 -19.16
C GLU A 731 -83.24 34.24 -19.05
N ARG A 732 -82.03 33.54 -19.15
CA ARG A 732 -80.74 34.14 -19.38
C ARG A 732 -80.73 34.68 -20.78
N ASN A 733 -81.35 35.82 -21.08
CA ASN A 733 -81.52 36.38 -22.39
C ASN A 733 -80.24 37.19 -22.75
N GLY A 734 -79.15 36.50 -23.06
CA GLY A 734 -77.98 37.06 -23.76
C GLY A 734 -78.14 36.93 -25.28
N THR A 735 -77.77 37.97 -25.99
CA THR A 735 -77.91 38.01 -27.48
C THR A 735 -76.52 38.15 -28.16
N VAL A 736 -75.50 38.53 -27.42
CA VAL A 736 -74.18 38.86 -27.93
C VAL A 736 -73.15 37.77 -27.59
N PRO A 737 -72.50 37.16 -28.61
CA PRO A 737 -71.49 36.21 -28.35
C PRO A 737 -70.28 36.86 -27.68
N ARG A 738 -69.66 36.14 -26.70
CA ARG A 738 -68.44 36.59 -26.04
C ARG A 738 -67.27 36.60 -27.03
N THR A 739 -66.59 37.73 -27.19
CA THR A 739 -65.44 37.91 -28.06
C THR A 739 -64.13 38.09 -27.32
N LYS A 740 -64.15 38.31 -26.03
CA LYS A 740 -62.99 38.59 -25.18
C LYS A 740 -63.24 38.13 -23.74
N VAL A 741 -62.13 37.80 -23.02
CA VAL A 741 -62.19 37.41 -21.61
C VAL A 741 -60.80 37.61 -20.96
N CYS A 742 -60.75 37.96 -19.70
CA CYS A 742 -59.54 37.99 -18.90
C CYS A 742 -59.61 37.03 -17.71
N ALA A 743 -58.43 36.64 -17.18
CA ALA A 743 -58.39 35.68 -16.05
C ALA A 743 -59.07 36.18 -14.77
N LEU A 744 -59.04 37.47 -14.51
CA LEU A 744 -59.72 38.06 -13.37
C LEU A 744 -61.26 38.01 -13.49
N GLU A 745 -61.75 38.17 -14.72
CA GLU A 745 -63.19 38.00 -15.01
C GLU A 745 -63.64 36.58 -14.74
N VAL A 746 -62.95 35.58 -15.20
CA VAL A 746 -63.23 34.16 -14.93
C VAL A 746 -63.16 33.87 -13.42
N TRP A 747 -62.17 34.43 -12.72
CA TRP A 747 -62.04 34.26 -11.29
C TRP A 747 -63.24 34.82 -10.52
N GLN A 748 -63.66 36.01 -10.81
CA GLN A 748 -64.70 36.68 -10.07
C GLN A 748 -66.12 36.26 -10.53
N GLU A 749 -66.34 36.15 -11.83
CA GLU A 749 -67.73 35.88 -12.31
C GLU A 749 -68.08 34.39 -12.33
N LEU A 750 -67.10 33.52 -12.76
CA LEU A 750 -67.38 32.09 -12.79
C LEU A 750 -67.02 31.42 -11.45
N PHE A 751 -65.88 31.66 -10.89
CA PHE A 751 -65.42 30.98 -9.68
C PHE A 751 -65.85 31.74 -8.39
N LYS A 752 -66.49 32.87 -8.51
CA LYS A 752 -66.95 33.74 -7.36
C LYS A 752 -65.82 34.03 -6.37
N GLY A 753 -64.57 34.17 -6.87
CA GLY A 753 -63.39 34.42 -6.04
C GLY A 753 -63.33 35.89 -5.59
N ASP A 754 -62.84 36.11 -4.35
CA ASP A 754 -62.61 37.47 -3.83
C ASP A 754 -61.42 38.10 -4.58
N PRO A 755 -61.58 39.34 -5.13
CA PRO A 755 -60.50 40.08 -5.77
C PRO A 755 -59.23 40.21 -4.93
N LYS A 756 -59.39 40.30 -3.59
CA LYS A 756 -58.26 40.40 -2.65
C LYS A 756 -57.44 39.12 -2.54
N SER A 757 -58.07 37.97 -2.82
CA SER A 757 -57.42 36.67 -2.81
C SER A 757 -56.85 36.24 -4.18
N TYR A 758 -57.05 37.03 -5.22
CA TYR A 758 -56.55 36.75 -6.56
C TYR A 758 -55.03 36.87 -6.63
N SER A 759 -54.34 35.74 -6.66
CA SER A 759 -52.90 35.66 -6.70
C SER A 759 -52.36 35.34 -8.13
N GLN A 760 -51.07 35.50 -8.31
CA GLN A 760 -50.43 35.10 -9.57
C GLN A 760 -50.60 33.63 -9.91
N THR A 761 -50.80 32.79 -8.90
CA THR A 761 -51.01 31.35 -9.08
C THR A 761 -52.38 31.07 -9.74
N GLN A 762 -53.49 31.69 -9.23
CA GLN A 762 -54.79 31.58 -9.83
C GLN A 762 -54.79 32.17 -11.25
N ALA A 763 -54.15 33.34 -11.45
CA ALA A 763 -54.04 33.95 -12.74
C ALA A 763 -53.37 33.00 -13.78
N ARG A 764 -52.25 32.36 -13.40
CA ARG A 764 -51.54 31.42 -14.27
C ARG A 764 -52.35 30.16 -14.58
N GLU A 765 -53.05 29.62 -13.57
CA GLU A 765 -53.95 28.48 -13.75
C GLU A 765 -55.04 28.79 -14.79
N ILE A 766 -55.79 29.88 -14.60
CA ILE A 766 -56.90 30.26 -15.50
C ILE A 766 -56.41 30.61 -16.92
N ILE A 767 -55.25 31.31 -17.01
CA ILE A 767 -54.64 31.58 -18.31
C ILE A 767 -54.19 30.28 -18.99
N GLY A 768 -53.69 29.29 -18.22
CA GLY A 768 -53.34 27.96 -18.73
C GLY A 768 -54.57 27.24 -19.32
N LEU A 769 -55.71 27.25 -18.60
CA LEU A 769 -56.93 26.63 -19.09
C LEU A 769 -57.52 27.33 -20.33
N LEU A 770 -57.55 28.65 -20.31
CA LEU A 770 -58.01 29.45 -21.48
C LEU A 770 -57.19 29.22 -22.74
N ARG A 771 -55.90 28.90 -22.65
CA ARG A 771 -55.07 28.54 -23.77
C ARG A 771 -55.40 27.18 -24.40
N MET A 772 -56.07 26.30 -23.67
CA MET A 772 -56.44 24.98 -24.11
C MET A 772 -57.73 25.00 -24.94
N ILE A 773 -58.52 26.08 -24.77
CA ILE A 773 -59.83 26.20 -25.46
C ILE A 773 -59.63 26.60 -26.93
N PRO A 774 -60.06 25.76 -27.89
CA PRO A 774 -59.95 26.08 -29.33
C PRO A 774 -60.68 27.35 -29.69
N GLY A 775 -60.14 28.12 -30.64
CA GLY A 775 -60.73 29.35 -31.12
C GLY A 775 -60.51 30.57 -30.21
N TRP A 776 -59.69 30.47 -29.17
CA TRP A 776 -59.32 31.59 -28.30
C TRP A 776 -57.82 31.86 -28.36
N ARG A 777 -57.43 33.09 -28.69
CA ARG A 777 -56.02 33.52 -28.81
C ARG A 777 -55.64 34.48 -27.69
N LEU A 778 -54.46 34.26 -27.11
CA LEU A 778 -53.88 35.15 -26.10
C LEU A 778 -53.53 36.52 -26.71
N SER A 779 -53.99 37.60 -26.11
CA SER A 779 -53.61 38.96 -26.42
C SER A 779 -52.93 39.66 -25.23
N THR A 780 -51.90 40.44 -25.53
CA THR A 780 -51.17 41.19 -24.48
C THR A 780 -51.97 42.31 -23.86
N SER A 781 -52.98 42.81 -24.56
CA SER A 781 -53.82 43.90 -24.08
C SER A 781 -55.24 43.77 -24.64
N VAL A 782 -56.22 43.48 -23.77
CA VAL A 782 -57.64 43.38 -24.11
C VAL A 782 -58.37 44.28 -23.13
N ASN A 783 -59.31 45.09 -23.67
CA ASN A 783 -60.18 45.88 -22.82
C ASN A 783 -61.40 45.02 -22.43
N CYS A 784 -61.48 44.63 -21.16
CA CYS A 784 -62.52 43.76 -20.62
C CYS A 784 -63.62 44.57 -19.87
N GLY A 785 -63.95 45.75 -20.33
CA GLY A 785 -65.03 46.55 -19.81
C GLY A 785 -64.64 47.49 -18.64
N ALA A 786 -65.62 48.19 -18.06
CA ALA A 786 -65.41 49.17 -17.01
C ALA A 786 -64.83 48.56 -15.70
N ILE A 787 -65.13 47.29 -15.41
CA ILE A 787 -64.76 46.62 -14.14
C ILE A 787 -63.29 46.17 -14.18
N TYR A 788 -62.86 45.53 -15.27
CA TYR A 788 -61.55 44.88 -15.39
C TYR A 788 -60.50 45.71 -16.12
N GLY A 789 -60.99 46.73 -16.87
CA GLY A 789 -60.15 47.60 -17.66
C GLY A 789 -59.29 46.87 -18.69
N ARG A 790 -58.11 47.43 -19.01
CA ARG A 790 -57.15 46.84 -19.93
C ARG A 790 -56.24 45.86 -19.23
N GLN A 791 -56.32 44.59 -19.64
CA GLN A 791 -55.52 43.50 -19.08
C GLN A 791 -55.02 42.54 -20.15
N ARG A 792 -54.07 41.67 -19.79
CA ARG A 792 -53.74 40.49 -20.60
C ARG A 792 -54.93 39.54 -20.56
N GLY A 793 -55.43 39.19 -21.72
CA GLY A 793 -56.61 38.34 -21.86
C GLY A 793 -56.64 37.53 -23.13
N PHE A 794 -57.79 36.96 -23.45
CA PHE A 794 -57.99 36.17 -24.67
C PHE A 794 -59.06 36.81 -25.51
N VAL A 795 -58.90 36.67 -26.83
CA VAL A 795 -59.85 37.10 -27.87
C VAL A 795 -60.29 35.91 -28.71
N LYS A 796 -61.54 35.81 -29.01
CA LYS A 796 -62.07 34.76 -29.89
C LYS A 796 -61.57 34.99 -31.28
N GLU A 797 -61.02 33.92 -31.91
CA GLU A 797 -60.66 33.98 -33.34
C GLU A 797 -61.93 33.98 -34.21
N VAL A 798 -62.02 34.88 -35.18
CA VAL A 798 -63.18 35.02 -36.02
C VAL A 798 -63.09 34.04 -37.19
#